data_78e2036574f99618cc56012c72775431
#
_entry.id   78e2036574f99618cc56012c72775431
#
_cell.length_a   1.000
_cell.length_b   1.000
_cell.length_c   1.000
_cell.angle_alpha   90.00
_cell.angle_beta   90.00
_cell.angle_gamma   90.00
#
_symmetry.space_group_name_H-M   'P 1'
#
loop_
_entity.id
_entity.type
_entity.pdbx_description
1 polymer ?
#
loop_
_entity_poly.entity_id
_entity_poly.type
_entity_poly.pdbx_seq_one_letter_code
_entity_poly.pdbx_strand_id
1 'polypeptide(L)'
;MTQSLIIDPNEVRRPGHVKFPDVPVNQYTFDRETELARYGEKGMVQMLHDMIVVRTFESMLDSIKKTGAWEGVEYNHPGPAHLGIGQESAYVGQSYVLSPDDFIFGSHRSHGEILAKCYSAMHQMDESQLEGIMKGFLGGETLSYAEKIDYKDTKDLTENFILFGALAEIFARKSGFNRGLGGSMHTFFLPFGSYPNNAIVGGSAPIANGAALFKRINRKPGIVISNIGDAAMACGPVWEAMNFAAMDQFRSLWREEDGGNPPILFNFFNNFYGMGGQTFGETMGYEILARVGAALNPEAMHAERVDGLNPLAVADATTRKKKILEEGRGPVLMDTITYRFSGHSPSDASSYRTKEEVELWEQVDCIKEYSNLLISNGLTTQDEIDGYTASLTEKLVKVLKLSIDDEATPRVADGYIDSVMFSNEKVEAFDDATPEIDLEDNPRVKALAKKVRTSVDENGKPVSKMRMYQFRDGLFEAMLHRFKTDPTMAAWGEENRDWGGAFAVYRGLTEALPYRRLFNSPIAEASIVGAGVGYAMAGGRAVVELMYCDFLGRSGDEVFNQMAKWQSMSAGLLKMPLVLRVSVGAKYGAQHSQDWSALVAHIPGLKVYFPTTPTDAKGMLNLALAGTDPVVFLESQKLYDKGEDFEPGGVPEGYYETEEGEPAIRREGTDITIAAYGATVYKALEAADVLAEKYGLSAEVIDLRFVAPLNYDKLIASVKKTGRLVLTSDAVERGSFLNTVAANVQTLAFDALDAPIAVVASRNGITPGPEMESYFFPQVSWILDAIHERVLPLPGHVPTTKHATEAEIARLNRAGL
;
A
#
# COMPACT_ATOMS: atom_id res chain seq x y z
N MET A 1 -27.14 -0.85 -17.02
CA MET A 1 -28.20 -0.09 -16.31
C MET A 1 -27.71 0.07 -14.88
N THR A 2 -27.78 1.25 -14.32
CA THR A 2 -27.47 1.53 -12.91
C THR A 2 -28.43 0.72 -12.06
N GLN A 3 -27.94 -0.20 -11.26
CA GLN A 3 -28.75 -0.92 -10.28
C GLN A 3 -28.78 -0.09 -9.00
N SER A 4 -29.81 0.71 -8.82
CA SER A 4 -30.05 1.42 -7.57
C SER A 4 -31.33 0.89 -6.92
N LEU A 5 -31.29 0.71 -5.60
CA LEU A 5 -32.48 0.41 -4.81
C LEU A 5 -33.38 1.66 -4.73
N ILE A 6 -34.66 1.47 -4.87
CA ILE A 6 -35.61 2.55 -4.59
C ILE A 6 -35.75 2.69 -3.08
N ILE A 7 -35.33 3.81 -2.54
CA ILE A 7 -35.50 4.13 -1.11
C ILE A 7 -36.85 4.81 -0.93
N ASP A 8 -37.84 4.09 -0.39
CA ASP A 8 -39.15 4.65 -0.08
C ASP A 8 -39.10 5.46 1.23
N PRO A 9 -39.33 6.79 1.20
CA PRO A 9 -39.29 7.61 2.40
C PRO A 9 -40.35 7.22 3.44
N ASN A 10 -41.43 6.56 3.06
CA ASN A 10 -42.42 6.09 4.01
C ASN A 10 -41.96 4.85 4.77
N GLU A 11 -41.14 4.03 4.15
CA GLU A 11 -40.54 2.84 4.79
C GLU A 11 -39.44 3.22 5.74
N VAL A 12 -38.44 3.99 5.26
CA VAL A 12 -37.25 4.34 6.07
C VAL A 12 -37.58 5.26 7.26
N ARG A 13 -38.74 5.91 7.25
CA ARG A 13 -39.22 6.78 8.33
C ARG A 13 -40.19 6.09 9.31
N ARG A 14 -40.46 4.79 9.12
CA ARG A 14 -41.29 4.05 10.07
C ARG A 14 -40.62 3.92 11.41
N PRO A 15 -41.28 4.15 12.53
CA PRO A 15 -40.75 3.87 13.84
C PRO A 15 -40.53 2.37 14.02
N GLY A 16 -39.42 1.97 14.68
CA GLY A 16 -39.14 0.57 14.91
C GLY A 16 -37.87 0.38 15.81
N HIS A 17 -37.43 -0.86 15.91
CA HIS A 17 -36.22 -1.23 16.64
C HIS A 17 -35.35 -2.09 15.75
N VAL A 18 -34.04 -1.80 15.72
CA VAL A 18 -33.05 -2.67 15.09
C VAL A 18 -32.64 -3.75 16.10
N LYS A 19 -32.71 -5.01 15.68
CA LYS A 19 -32.24 -6.15 16.48
C LYS A 19 -30.91 -6.60 15.89
N PHE A 20 -29.96 -6.88 16.77
CA PHE A 20 -28.69 -7.48 16.42
C PHE A 20 -28.69 -8.98 16.76
N PRO A 21 -27.98 -9.83 16.02
CA PRO A 21 -27.77 -11.22 16.43
C PRO A 21 -26.93 -11.27 17.69
N ASP A 22 -27.09 -12.35 18.47
CA ASP A 22 -26.23 -12.62 19.61
C ASP A 22 -24.79 -12.83 19.17
N VAL A 23 -23.83 -12.29 19.94
CA VAL A 23 -22.40 -12.47 19.71
C VAL A 23 -21.89 -13.52 20.69
N PRO A 24 -21.43 -14.72 20.21
CA PRO A 24 -20.93 -15.78 21.07
C PRO A 24 -19.67 -15.35 21.84
N VAL A 25 -19.54 -15.82 23.07
CA VAL A 25 -18.39 -15.55 23.96
C VAL A 25 -17.92 -16.85 24.56
N ASN A 26 -16.68 -17.29 24.24
CA ASN A 26 -15.99 -18.45 24.82
C ASN A 26 -16.84 -19.74 24.82
N GLN A 27 -17.43 -20.08 23.67
CA GLN A 27 -18.36 -21.23 23.55
C GLN A 27 -17.69 -22.59 23.41
N TYR A 28 -16.35 -22.63 23.18
CA TYR A 28 -15.65 -23.91 23.02
C TYR A 28 -15.65 -24.72 24.31
N THR A 29 -15.90 -26.03 24.16
CA THR A 29 -15.77 -27.01 25.23
C THR A 29 -14.97 -28.20 24.72
N PHE A 30 -13.91 -28.57 25.46
CA PHE A 30 -13.08 -29.71 25.10
C PHE A 30 -13.86 -31.02 25.15
N ASP A 31 -13.83 -31.78 24.05
CA ASP A 31 -14.28 -33.16 23.96
C ASP A 31 -13.19 -34.02 23.32
N ARG A 32 -12.65 -34.97 24.09
CA ARG A 32 -11.50 -35.79 23.69
C ARG A 32 -11.72 -36.54 22.38
N GLU A 33 -12.89 -37.17 22.23
CA GLU A 33 -13.18 -38.01 21.04
C GLU A 33 -13.28 -37.13 19.79
N THR A 34 -13.93 -35.99 19.92
CA THR A 34 -14.05 -35.01 18.86
C THR A 34 -12.69 -34.49 18.42
N GLU A 35 -11.82 -34.07 19.35
CA GLU A 35 -10.52 -33.50 19.02
C GLU A 35 -9.56 -34.57 18.48
N LEU A 36 -9.59 -35.77 18.97
CA LEU A 36 -8.84 -36.90 18.41
C LEU A 36 -9.31 -37.24 16.99
N ALA A 37 -10.60 -37.15 16.72
CA ALA A 37 -11.12 -37.35 15.37
C ALA A 37 -10.68 -36.26 14.39
N ARG A 38 -10.52 -35.03 14.87
CA ARG A 38 -10.09 -33.87 14.06
C ARG A 38 -8.58 -33.84 13.79
N TYR A 39 -7.77 -34.04 14.82
CA TYR A 39 -6.33 -33.77 14.76
C TYR A 39 -5.46 -35.00 14.97
N GLY A 40 -6.02 -36.08 15.53
CA GLY A 40 -5.27 -37.25 16.00
C GLY A 40 -4.36 -36.89 17.20
N GLU A 41 -3.80 -37.93 17.82
CA GLU A 41 -2.87 -37.75 18.93
C GLU A 41 -1.64 -36.95 18.53
N LYS A 42 -1.05 -37.27 17.37
CA LYS A 42 0.12 -36.57 16.84
C LYS A 42 -0.14 -35.10 16.57
N GLY A 43 -1.30 -34.76 16.01
CA GLY A 43 -1.63 -33.39 15.71
C GLY A 43 -1.84 -32.55 16.96
N MET A 44 -2.48 -33.12 17.99
CA MET A 44 -2.64 -32.41 19.27
C MET A 44 -1.28 -32.14 19.95
N VAL A 45 -0.37 -33.16 19.96
CA VAL A 45 1.00 -32.97 20.49
C VAL A 45 1.81 -31.97 19.63
N GLN A 46 1.62 -32.00 18.31
CA GLN A 46 2.32 -31.07 17.41
C GLN A 46 1.94 -29.60 17.68
N MET A 47 0.66 -29.31 17.99
CA MET A 47 0.26 -27.97 18.41
C MET A 47 1.06 -27.49 19.63
N LEU A 48 1.28 -28.37 20.61
CA LEU A 48 2.12 -28.06 21.78
C LEU A 48 3.58 -27.77 21.37
N HIS A 49 4.14 -28.63 20.50
CA HIS A 49 5.51 -28.42 20.01
C HIS A 49 5.66 -27.08 19.29
N ASP A 50 4.72 -26.73 18.42
CA ASP A 50 4.73 -25.43 17.71
C ASP A 50 4.63 -24.24 18.67
N MET A 51 3.83 -24.35 19.76
CA MET A 51 3.78 -23.34 20.83
C MET A 51 5.13 -23.22 21.56
N ILE A 52 5.81 -24.33 21.84
CA ILE A 52 7.12 -24.34 22.48
C ILE A 52 8.17 -23.71 21.57
N VAL A 53 8.09 -23.94 20.25
CA VAL A 53 8.96 -23.25 19.29
C VAL A 53 8.83 -21.75 19.39
N VAL A 54 7.60 -21.22 19.33
CA VAL A 54 7.34 -19.79 19.44
C VAL A 54 7.87 -19.23 20.77
N ARG A 55 7.54 -19.89 21.89
CA ARG A 55 7.99 -19.48 23.23
C ARG A 55 9.52 -19.44 23.34
N THR A 56 10.19 -20.49 22.88
CA THR A 56 11.64 -20.60 23.02
C THR A 56 12.37 -19.58 22.13
N PHE A 57 11.88 -19.39 20.89
CA PHE A 57 12.43 -18.40 19.97
C PHE A 57 12.28 -16.96 20.51
N GLU A 58 11.11 -16.61 21.01
CA GLU A 58 10.88 -15.27 21.57
C GLU A 58 11.60 -15.06 22.90
N SER A 59 11.70 -16.09 23.76
CA SER A 59 12.48 -16.05 25.00
C SER A 59 13.98 -15.86 24.74
N MET A 60 14.51 -16.46 23.67
CA MET A 60 15.87 -16.20 23.19
C MET A 60 16.05 -14.72 22.85
N LEU A 61 15.14 -14.13 22.08
CA LEU A 61 15.21 -12.70 21.72
C LEU A 61 15.08 -11.79 22.96
N ASP A 62 14.20 -12.14 23.89
CA ASP A 62 14.03 -11.41 25.14
C ASP A 62 15.31 -11.41 25.98
N SER A 63 15.94 -12.58 26.13
CA SER A 63 17.20 -12.73 26.86
C SER A 63 18.32 -11.91 26.20
N ILE A 64 18.51 -12.04 24.88
CA ILE A 64 19.50 -11.26 24.12
C ILE A 64 19.28 -9.76 24.33
N LYS A 65 18.04 -9.28 24.30
CA LYS A 65 17.73 -7.86 24.48
C LYS A 65 17.96 -7.36 25.91
N LYS A 66 17.69 -8.18 26.92
CA LYS A 66 17.80 -7.80 28.32
C LYS A 66 19.19 -7.98 28.91
N THR A 67 19.87 -9.07 28.54
CA THR A 67 21.12 -9.49 29.15
C THR A 67 22.33 -9.46 28.20
N GLY A 68 22.11 -9.33 26.92
CA GLY A 68 23.16 -9.43 25.89
C GLY A 68 23.63 -10.84 25.60
N ALA A 69 22.93 -11.87 26.10
CA ALA A 69 23.31 -13.27 25.91
C ALA A 69 22.14 -14.23 26.02
N TRP A 70 22.27 -15.41 25.41
CA TRP A 70 21.35 -16.54 25.57
C TRP A 70 22.12 -17.86 25.44
N GLU A 71 21.93 -18.80 26.37
CA GLU A 71 22.58 -20.13 26.39
C GLU A 71 24.09 -20.05 26.12
N GLY A 72 24.78 -19.09 26.77
CA GLY A 72 26.21 -18.89 26.64
C GLY A 72 26.67 -18.24 25.32
N VAL A 73 25.76 -17.83 24.46
CA VAL A 73 26.07 -17.09 23.23
C VAL A 73 25.81 -15.60 23.48
N GLU A 74 26.87 -14.80 23.39
CA GLU A 74 26.79 -13.34 23.56
C GLU A 74 26.43 -12.66 22.24
N TYR A 75 25.46 -11.76 22.26
CA TYR A 75 25.09 -10.91 21.14
C TYR A 75 24.32 -9.69 21.60
N ASN A 76 24.73 -8.51 21.14
CA ASN A 76 24.01 -7.27 21.39
C ASN A 76 23.19 -6.89 20.16
N HIS A 77 21.90 -7.22 20.15
CA HIS A 77 20.99 -6.88 19.06
C HIS A 77 20.53 -5.42 19.16
N PRO A 78 20.95 -4.52 18.22
CA PRO A 78 20.59 -3.10 18.28
C PRO A 78 19.13 -2.84 17.88
N GLY A 79 18.52 -3.72 17.09
CA GLY A 79 17.15 -3.57 16.56
C GLY A 79 16.05 -3.69 17.63
N PRO A 80 14.82 -3.29 17.33
CA PRO A 80 13.67 -3.53 18.22
C PRO A 80 13.32 -5.02 18.24
N ALA A 81 12.65 -5.45 19.32
CA ALA A 81 11.97 -6.73 19.39
C ALA A 81 10.66 -6.54 20.16
N HIS A 82 9.54 -6.87 19.53
CA HIS A 82 8.23 -6.85 20.18
C HIS A 82 7.74 -8.28 20.31
N LEU A 83 7.67 -8.77 21.54
CA LEU A 83 7.49 -10.18 21.82
C LEU A 83 6.05 -10.50 22.22
N GLY A 84 5.54 -11.62 21.74
CA GLY A 84 4.21 -12.14 22.01
C GLY A 84 4.18 -13.22 23.08
N ILE A 85 5.21 -13.34 23.92
CA ILE A 85 5.31 -14.34 24.99
C ILE A 85 4.03 -14.33 25.83
N GLY A 86 3.34 -15.48 25.90
CA GLY A 86 2.03 -15.67 26.52
C GLY A 86 0.84 -15.73 25.54
N GLN A 87 1.07 -15.52 24.22
CA GLN A 87 0.05 -15.55 23.18
C GLN A 87 0.20 -16.73 22.22
N GLU A 88 1.06 -17.70 22.50
CA GLU A 88 1.48 -18.78 21.61
C GLU A 88 0.30 -19.64 21.13
N SER A 89 -0.65 -19.93 22.02
CA SER A 89 -1.86 -20.71 21.70
C SER A 89 -2.74 -20.03 20.65
N ALA A 90 -2.83 -18.70 20.69
CA ALA A 90 -3.61 -17.94 19.72
C ALA A 90 -2.96 -17.99 18.33
N TYR A 91 -1.64 -17.85 18.24
CA TYR A 91 -0.88 -17.94 16.99
C TYR A 91 -0.95 -19.33 16.38
N VAL A 92 -0.68 -20.36 17.18
CA VAL A 92 -0.65 -21.75 16.72
C VAL A 92 -2.06 -22.26 16.41
N GLY A 93 -3.04 -22.04 17.29
CA GLY A 93 -4.41 -22.46 17.06
C GLY A 93 -5.01 -21.86 15.80
N GLN A 94 -4.76 -20.57 15.52
CA GLN A 94 -5.18 -19.94 14.28
C GLN A 94 -4.50 -20.57 13.06
N SER A 95 -3.17 -20.69 13.11
CA SER A 95 -2.38 -21.10 11.94
C SER A 95 -2.52 -22.59 11.63
N TYR A 96 -2.76 -23.44 12.61
CA TYR A 96 -2.80 -24.89 12.45
C TYR A 96 -3.85 -25.38 11.44
N VAL A 97 -4.93 -24.64 11.28
CA VAL A 97 -6.03 -24.96 10.36
C VAL A 97 -5.94 -24.24 9.01
N LEU A 98 -4.89 -23.45 8.82
CA LEU A 98 -4.65 -22.69 7.59
C LEU A 98 -3.74 -23.47 6.64
N SER A 99 -4.09 -23.44 5.36
CA SER A 99 -3.27 -23.95 4.26
C SER A 99 -2.23 -22.92 3.78
N PRO A 100 -1.26 -23.30 2.94
CA PRO A 100 -0.37 -22.33 2.28
C PRO A 100 -1.10 -21.29 1.43
N ASP A 101 -2.30 -21.62 0.92
CA ASP A 101 -3.13 -20.69 0.17
C ASP A 101 -3.84 -19.64 1.05
N ASP A 102 -3.88 -19.84 2.36
CA ASP A 102 -4.44 -18.85 3.28
C ASP A 102 -3.35 -17.83 3.66
N PHE A 103 -3.66 -16.53 3.56
CA PHE A 103 -2.69 -15.47 3.84
C PHE A 103 -2.92 -14.90 5.23
N ILE A 104 -1.84 -14.64 5.96
CA ILE A 104 -1.87 -13.85 7.19
C ILE A 104 -1.11 -12.55 7.02
N PHE A 105 -1.68 -11.45 7.50
CA PHE A 105 -1.05 -10.14 7.66
C PHE A 105 -1.02 -9.81 9.14
N GLY A 106 0.16 -9.53 9.68
CA GLY A 106 0.37 -9.34 11.09
C GLY A 106 0.59 -7.89 11.52
N SER A 107 0.82 -7.71 12.81
CA SER A 107 1.21 -6.44 13.43
C SER A 107 2.75 -6.37 13.62
N HIS A 108 3.22 -5.36 14.36
CA HIS A 108 4.63 -5.27 14.78
C HIS A 108 5.08 -6.40 15.73
N ARG A 109 4.15 -7.18 16.29
CA ARG A 109 4.36 -8.27 17.27
C ARG A 109 4.04 -9.63 16.63
N SER A 110 4.72 -9.97 15.54
CA SER A 110 4.30 -11.09 14.70
C SER A 110 5.29 -12.25 14.58
N HIS A 111 6.35 -12.32 15.39
CA HIS A 111 7.28 -13.46 15.30
C HIS A 111 6.55 -14.79 15.48
N GLY A 112 5.68 -14.87 16.51
CA GLY A 112 4.88 -16.06 16.75
C GLY A 112 3.91 -16.39 15.62
N GLU A 113 3.26 -15.39 15.04
CA GLU A 113 2.35 -15.56 13.91
C GLU A 113 3.07 -16.13 12.68
N ILE A 114 4.24 -15.59 12.36
CA ILE A 114 5.05 -16.00 11.22
C ILE A 114 5.55 -17.42 11.40
N LEU A 115 6.12 -17.75 12.58
CA LEU A 115 6.59 -19.09 12.89
C LEU A 115 5.42 -20.10 12.85
N ALA A 116 4.32 -19.83 13.53
CA ALA A 116 3.15 -20.71 13.53
C ALA A 116 2.61 -20.96 12.13
N LYS A 117 2.53 -19.92 11.27
CA LYS A 117 2.09 -20.07 9.88
C LYS A 117 3.06 -20.89 9.03
N CYS A 118 4.36 -20.66 9.20
CA CYS A 118 5.39 -21.40 8.48
C CYS A 118 5.40 -22.89 8.92
N TYR A 119 5.25 -23.17 10.22
CA TYR A 119 5.17 -24.54 10.72
C TYR A 119 3.90 -25.24 10.21
N SER A 120 2.75 -24.56 10.23
CA SER A 120 1.51 -25.13 9.66
C SER A 120 1.69 -25.50 8.18
N ALA A 121 2.30 -24.64 7.38
CA ALA A 121 2.57 -24.94 5.98
C ALA A 121 3.53 -26.13 5.82
N MET A 122 4.61 -26.15 6.60
CA MET A 122 5.58 -27.25 6.62
C MET A 122 4.92 -28.60 6.96
N HIS A 123 3.98 -28.62 7.91
CA HIS A 123 3.31 -29.86 8.27
C HIS A 123 2.39 -30.41 7.18
N GLN A 124 1.80 -29.53 6.38
CA GLN A 124 0.82 -29.87 5.33
C GLN A 124 1.44 -30.21 3.97
N MET A 125 2.64 -29.66 3.68
CA MET A 125 3.31 -29.88 2.40
C MET A 125 4.07 -31.22 2.37
N ASP A 126 4.18 -31.81 1.18
CA ASP A 126 5.08 -32.95 0.95
C ASP A 126 6.54 -32.50 0.82
N GLU A 127 7.47 -33.45 0.93
CA GLU A 127 8.91 -33.19 0.90
C GLU A 127 9.37 -32.54 -0.42
N SER A 128 8.78 -32.94 -1.54
CA SER A 128 9.14 -32.39 -2.86
C SER A 128 8.74 -30.92 -2.99
N GLN A 129 7.56 -30.56 -2.47
CA GLN A 129 7.10 -29.16 -2.42
C GLN A 129 8.02 -28.32 -1.53
N LEU A 130 8.35 -28.80 -0.33
CA LEU A 130 9.25 -28.11 0.60
C LEU A 130 10.64 -27.89 -0.01
N GLU A 131 11.22 -28.93 -0.60
CA GLU A 131 12.52 -28.80 -1.29
C GLU A 131 12.48 -27.83 -2.46
N GLY A 132 11.42 -27.87 -3.28
CA GLY A 132 11.25 -26.97 -4.40
C GLY A 132 11.23 -25.50 -3.96
N ILE A 133 10.48 -25.20 -2.87
CA ILE A 133 10.39 -23.86 -2.30
C ILE A 133 11.75 -23.42 -1.74
N MET A 134 12.40 -24.24 -0.90
CA MET A 134 13.68 -23.88 -0.28
C MET A 134 14.78 -23.65 -1.32
N LYS A 135 14.84 -24.49 -2.37
CA LYS A 135 15.81 -24.36 -3.48
C LYS A 135 15.53 -23.13 -4.35
N GLY A 136 14.27 -22.81 -4.58
CA GLY A 136 13.84 -21.66 -5.41
C GLY A 136 13.98 -20.32 -4.69
N PHE A 137 13.77 -20.30 -3.38
CA PHE A 137 13.76 -19.06 -2.61
C PHE A 137 15.16 -18.41 -2.55
N LEU A 138 15.25 -17.16 -3.02
CA LEU A 138 16.49 -16.40 -3.13
C LEU A 138 17.63 -17.20 -3.82
N GLY A 139 17.29 -18.10 -4.76
CA GLY A 139 18.27 -18.96 -5.44
C GLY A 139 18.93 -19.98 -4.53
N GLY A 140 18.28 -20.38 -3.43
CA GLY A 140 18.78 -21.34 -2.46
C GLY A 140 19.77 -20.74 -1.44
N GLU A 141 19.94 -19.42 -1.39
CA GLU A 141 20.90 -18.78 -0.48
C GLU A 141 20.56 -19.11 0.98
N THR A 142 19.33 -18.88 1.42
CA THR A 142 18.90 -19.21 2.80
C THR A 142 19.05 -20.71 3.11
N LEU A 143 18.71 -21.59 2.15
CA LEU A 143 18.85 -23.03 2.28
C LEU A 143 20.32 -23.44 2.55
N SER A 144 21.27 -22.86 1.83
CA SER A 144 22.70 -23.17 2.00
C SER A 144 23.25 -22.94 3.40
N TYR A 145 22.59 -22.09 4.18
CA TYR A 145 22.89 -21.89 5.60
C TYR A 145 22.14 -22.89 6.49
N ALA A 146 20.88 -23.15 6.20
CA ALA A 146 20.08 -24.14 6.94
C ALA A 146 20.72 -25.54 6.90
N GLU A 147 21.31 -25.92 5.77
CA GLU A 147 22.04 -27.18 5.57
C GLU A 147 23.31 -27.33 6.44
N LYS A 148 23.84 -26.24 7.01
CA LYS A 148 24.99 -26.29 7.94
C LYS A 148 24.60 -26.70 9.35
N ILE A 149 23.31 -26.77 9.65
CA ILE A 149 22.74 -27.23 10.91
C ILE A 149 22.31 -28.69 10.72
N ASP A 150 22.66 -29.58 11.64
CA ASP A 150 22.33 -31.01 11.55
C ASP A 150 20.81 -31.20 11.35
N TYR A 151 20.44 -32.10 10.45
CA TYR A 151 19.03 -32.45 10.17
C TYR A 151 18.90 -33.94 9.83
N LYS A 152 17.72 -34.51 10.03
CA LYS A 152 17.44 -35.93 9.84
C LYS A 152 16.71 -36.22 8.52
N ASP A 153 15.80 -35.33 8.16
CA ASP A 153 14.93 -35.44 6.99
C ASP A 153 14.58 -34.06 6.43
N THR A 154 13.81 -34.00 5.35
CA THR A 154 13.41 -32.74 4.68
C THR A 154 12.60 -31.82 5.60
N LYS A 155 11.77 -32.35 6.49
CA LYS A 155 10.99 -31.51 7.42
C LYS A 155 11.89 -30.88 8.49
N ASP A 156 12.83 -31.64 9.03
CA ASP A 156 13.82 -31.14 9.98
C ASP A 156 14.73 -30.07 9.34
N LEU A 157 15.10 -30.24 8.06
CA LEU A 157 15.81 -29.21 7.28
C LEU A 157 14.92 -27.98 7.05
N THR A 158 13.63 -28.17 6.78
CA THR A 158 12.67 -27.05 6.62
C THR A 158 12.52 -26.28 7.93
N GLU A 159 12.53 -26.94 9.07
CA GLU A 159 12.54 -26.28 10.38
C GLU A 159 13.80 -25.43 10.56
N ASN A 160 14.98 -25.97 10.23
CA ASN A 160 16.22 -25.18 10.22
C ASN A 160 16.12 -23.95 9.30
N PHE A 161 15.54 -24.13 8.11
CA PHE A 161 15.34 -23.05 7.14
C PHE A 161 14.41 -21.95 7.68
N ILE A 162 13.31 -22.32 8.32
CA ILE A 162 12.34 -21.37 8.92
C ILE A 162 13.02 -20.60 10.05
N LEU A 163 13.62 -21.30 11.00
CA LEU A 163 14.25 -20.67 12.18
C LEU A 163 15.43 -19.77 11.80
N PHE A 164 16.29 -20.27 10.91
CA PHE A 164 17.44 -19.49 10.43
C PHE A 164 16.98 -18.28 9.60
N GLY A 165 16.09 -18.48 8.62
CA GLY A 165 15.64 -17.41 7.74
C GLY A 165 14.94 -16.27 8.50
N ALA A 166 14.10 -16.61 9.49
CA ALA A 166 13.46 -15.63 10.36
C ALA A 166 14.46 -14.89 11.26
N LEU A 167 15.39 -15.61 11.91
CA LEU A 167 16.38 -14.99 12.81
C LEU A 167 17.41 -14.14 12.04
N ALA A 168 17.86 -14.62 10.89
CA ALA A 168 18.73 -13.89 9.99
C ALA A 168 18.09 -12.58 9.50
N GLU A 169 16.77 -12.60 9.23
CA GLU A 169 16.03 -11.38 8.88
C GLU A 169 15.97 -10.40 10.05
N ILE A 170 15.63 -10.87 11.25
CA ILE A 170 15.58 -10.04 12.47
C ILE A 170 16.94 -9.38 12.73
N PHE A 171 18.05 -10.07 12.45
CA PHE A 171 19.41 -9.55 12.64
C PHE A 171 19.98 -8.82 11.40
N ALA A 172 19.13 -8.49 10.44
CA ALA A 172 19.49 -7.76 9.22
C ALA A 172 20.58 -8.46 8.40
N ARG A 173 20.48 -9.77 8.21
CA ARG A 173 21.42 -10.57 7.41
C ARG A 173 20.92 -10.76 5.99
N LYS A 174 21.83 -10.74 5.02
CA LYS A 174 21.55 -10.96 3.60
C LYS A 174 20.83 -12.28 3.31
N SER A 175 21.09 -13.29 4.12
CA SER A 175 20.49 -14.63 4.04
C SER A 175 19.11 -14.75 4.71
N GLY A 176 18.59 -13.67 5.34
CA GLY A 176 17.24 -13.60 5.90
C GLY A 176 16.15 -13.58 4.84
N PHE A 177 14.91 -13.80 5.24
CA PHE A 177 13.75 -13.91 4.33
C PHE A 177 13.53 -12.69 3.44
N ASN A 178 13.89 -11.50 3.90
CA ASN A 178 13.79 -10.25 3.15
C ASN A 178 15.17 -9.59 2.99
N ARG A 179 16.23 -10.40 2.95
CA ARG A 179 17.64 -9.97 2.88
C ARG A 179 18.06 -8.99 3.98
N GLY A 180 17.38 -9.05 5.12
CA GLY A 180 17.62 -8.18 6.27
C GLY A 180 17.06 -6.75 6.13
N LEU A 181 16.29 -6.49 5.09
CA LEU A 181 15.69 -5.15 4.86
C LEU A 181 14.38 -4.93 5.62
N GLY A 182 13.70 -5.99 6.03
CA GLY A 182 12.49 -5.92 6.85
C GLY A 182 12.81 -5.82 8.35
N GLY A 183 13.79 -6.54 8.83
CA GLY A 183 14.13 -6.64 10.24
C GLY A 183 13.02 -7.27 11.08
N SER A 184 13.03 -7.01 12.39
CA SER A 184 12.12 -7.66 13.35
C SER A 184 10.63 -7.41 13.12
N MET A 185 10.26 -6.18 12.69
CA MET A 185 8.85 -5.78 12.55
C MET A 185 8.28 -6.00 11.15
N HIS A 186 9.07 -6.51 10.21
CA HIS A 186 8.68 -6.71 8.82
C HIS A 186 9.24 -8.03 8.26
N THR A 187 9.29 -9.07 9.11
CA THR A 187 9.68 -10.43 8.72
C THR A 187 8.48 -11.17 8.17
N PHE A 188 8.62 -11.81 7.00
CA PHE A 188 7.54 -12.62 6.41
C PHE A 188 8.12 -13.61 5.40
N PHE A 189 7.31 -14.63 5.03
CA PHE A 189 7.70 -15.67 4.07
C PHE A 189 6.52 -16.02 3.16
N LEU A 190 6.47 -15.38 2.00
CA LEU A 190 5.34 -15.46 1.05
C LEU A 190 5.00 -16.89 0.62
N PRO A 191 5.97 -17.79 0.32
CA PRO A 191 5.65 -19.13 -0.16
C PRO A 191 4.79 -19.96 0.79
N PHE A 192 4.79 -19.64 2.07
CA PHE A 192 3.96 -20.32 3.10
C PHE A 192 2.72 -19.51 3.50
N GLY A 193 2.39 -18.44 2.74
CA GLY A 193 1.23 -17.61 3.04
C GLY A 193 1.43 -16.64 4.21
N SER A 194 2.64 -16.50 4.73
CA SER A 194 3.00 -15.44 5.67
C SER A 194 3.30 -14.18 4.89
N TYR A 195 2.39 -13.24 4.91
CA TYR A 195 2.47 -11.93 4.26
C TYR A 195 3.00 -10.87 5.24
N PRO A 196 3.29 -9.63 4.79
CA PRO A 196 3.92 -8.64 5.64
C PRO A 196 3.23 -8.38 6.97
N ASN A 197 4.00 -8.44 8.05
CA ASN A 197 3.64 -7.81 9.31
C ASN A 197 3.97 -6.31 9.25
N ASN A 198 3.24 -5.50 10.01
CA ASN A 198 3.23 -4.06 9.83
C ASN A 198 3.50 -3.31 11.14
N ALA A 199 4.52 -2.46 11.16
CA ALA A 199 4.83 -1.61 12.30
C ALA A 199 3.84 -0.43 12.47
N ILE A 200 3.18 -0.02 11.39
CA ILE A 200 2.15 1.02 11.46
C ILE A 200 0.86 0.40 12.02
N VAL A 201 0.47 0.88 13.19
CA VAL A 201 -0.68 0.33 13.93
C VAL A 201 -1.97 0.50 13.13
N GLY A 202 -2.67 -0.61 12.88
CA GLY A 202 -3.89 -0.64 12.08
C GLY A 202 -3.67 -0.73 10.56
N GLY A 203 -2.46 -0.52 10.06
CA GLY A 203 -2.15 -0.49 8.63
C GLY A 203 -2.30 -1.84 7.92
N SER A 204 -2.28 -2.96 8.64
CA SER A 204 -2.50 -4.29 8.03
C SER A 204 -3.94 -4.52 7.58
N ALA A 205 -4.94 -3.87 8.19
CA ALA A 205 -6.34 -4.12 7.89
C ALA A 205 -6.75 -3.77 6.44
N PRO A 206 -6.49 -2.55 5.93
CA PRO A 206 -6.81 -2.24 4.54
C PRO A 206 -5.99 -3.05 3.54
N ILE A 207 -4.72 -3.35 3.84
CA ILE A 207 -3.86 -4.18 2.98
C ILE A 207 -4.41 -5.61 2.90
N ALA A 208 -4.72 -6.23 4.01
CA ALA A 208 -5.31 -7.58 4.05
C ALA A 208 -6.65 -7.63 3.30
N ASN A 209 -7.49 -6.59 3.41
CA ASN A 209 -8.71 -6.48 2.64
C ASN A 209 -8.44 -6.47 1.12
N GLY A 210 -7.39 -5.78 0.68
CA GLY A 210 -6.97 -5.78 -0.72
C GLY A 210 -6.53 -7.15 -1.22
N ALA A 211 -5.77 -7.90 -0.42
CA ALA A 211 -5.40 -9.28 -0.74
C ALA A 211 -6.62 -10.22 -0.80
N ALA A 212 -7.61 -10.01 0.08
CA ALA A 212 -8.88 -10.73 0.04
C ALA A 212 -9.72 -10.38 -1.21
N LEU A 213 -9.74 -9.11 -1.60
CA LEU A 213 -10.33 -8.67 -2.88
C LEU A 213 -9.66 -9.35 -4.07
N PHE A 214 -8.32 -9.44 -4.07
CA PHE A 214 -7.59 -10.16 -5.12
C PHE A 214 -8.06 -11.60 -5.24
N LYS A 215 -8.16 -12.33 -4.11
CA LYS A 215 -8.64 -13.71 -4.10
C LYS A 215 -10.06 -13.80 -4.64
N ARG A 216 -10.96 -12.91 -4.22
CA ARG A 216 -12.36 -12.91 -4.67
C ARG A 216 -12.47 -12.58 -6.16
N ILE A 217 -11.85 -11.50 -6.61
CA ILE A 217 -11.93 -11.02 -7.99
C ILE A 217 -11.33 -12.03 -8.97
N ASN A 218 -10.21 -12.65 -8.60
CA ASN A 218 -9.48 -13.59 -9.45
C ASN A 218 -9.80 -15.06 -9.12
N ARG A 219 -10.83 -15.33 -8.29
CA ARG A 219 -11.30 -16.69 -7.94
C ARG A 219 -10.17 -17.59 -7.45
N LYS A 220 -9.26 -17.02 -6.64
CA LYS A 220 -8.15 -17.75 -6.03
C LYS A 220 -8.59 -18.40 -4.72
N PRO A 221 -8.07 -19.60 -4.39
CA PRO A 221 -8.43 -20.32 -3.17
C PRO A 221 -7.91 -19.62 -1.90
N GLY A 222 -8.44 -20.07 -0.77
CA GLY A 222 -8.00 -19.64 0.55
C GLY A 222 -8.61 -18.33 1.03
N ILE A 223 -8.38 -18.05 2.30
CA ILE A 223 -8.85 -16.85 3.00
C ILE A 223 -7.68 -15.90 3.30
N VAL A 224 -8.01 -14.72 3.77
CA VAL A 224 -7.02 -13.76 4.29
C VAL A 224 -7.36 -13.41 5.74
N ILE A 225 -6.35 -13.38 6.59
CA ILE A 225 -6.48 -12.99 7.99
C ILE A 225 -5.68 -11.71 8.21
N SER A 226 -6.33 -10.71 8.79
CA SER A 226 -5.69 -9.53 9.32
C SER A 226 -5.59 -9.66 10.84
N ASN A 227 -4.39 -9.89 11.36
CA ASN A 227 -4.10 -9.93 12.78
C ASN A 227 -3.82 -8.51 13.30
N ILE A 228 -4.61 -8.06 14.24
CA ILE A 228 -4.65 -6.68 14.72
C ILE A 228 -4.62 -6.70 16.25
N GLY A 229 -3.87 -5.79 16.88
CA GLY A 229 -3.98 -5.60 18.34
C GLY A 229 -5.30 -4.92 18.71
N ASP A 230 -5.85 -5.22 19.87
CA ASP A 230 -7.13 -4.66 20.35
C ASP A 230 -7.12 -3.12 20.40
N ALA A 231 -6.02 -2.49 20.81
CA ALA A 231 -5.86 -1.04 20.80
C ALA A 231 -5.92 -0.43 19.39
N ALA A 232 -5.51 -1.17 18.37
CA ALA A 232 -5.56 -0.72 16.98
C ALA A 232 -6.98 -0.66 16.40
N MET A 233 -7.98 -1.22 17.09
CA MET A 233 -9.39 -1.09 16.73
C MET A 233 -9.84 0.37 16.61
N ALA A 234 -9.21 1.29 17.33
CA ALA A 234 -9.50 2.72 17.29
C ALA A 234 -8.97 3.42 16.02
N CYS A 235 -8.09 2.77 15.23
CA CYS A 235 -7.55 3.37 14.02
C CYS A 235 -8.62 3.49 12.93
N GLY A 236 -8.75 4.67 12.33
CA GLY A 236 -9.69 4.93 11.23
C GLY A 236 -9.60 3.90 10.10
N PRO A 237 -8.39 3.59 9.56
CA PRO A 237 -8.22 2.60 8.49
C PRO A 237 -8.77 1.20 8.81
N VAL A 238 -8.81 0.80 10.09
CA VAL A 238 -9.40 -0.49 10.50
C VAL A 238 -10.92 -0.47 10.30
N TRP A 239 -11.59 0.61 10.71
CA TRP A 239 -13.03 0.79 10.49
C TRP A 239 -13.37 0.90 9.00
N GLU A 240 -12.59 1.65 8.26
CA GLU A 240 -12.73 1.76 6.80
C GLU A 240 -12.62 0.40 6.12
N ALA A 241 -11.61 -0.41 6.48
CA ALA A 241 -11.38 -1.73 5.91
C ALA A 241 -12.54 -2.70 6.22
N MET A 242 -13.04 -2.71 7.46
CA MET A 242 -14.18 -3.54 7.85
C MET A 242 -15.45 -3.15 7.09
N ASN A 243 -15.72 -1.84 6.96
CA ASN A 243 -16.85 -1.36 6.18
C ASN A 243 -16.71 -1.70 4.69
N PHE A 244 -15.52 -1.49 4.12
CA PHE A 244 -15.24 -1.84 2.72
C PHE A 244 -15.48 -3.33 2.46
N ALA A 245 -14.95 -4.22 3.31
CA ALA A 245 -15.16 -5.66 3.18
C ALA A 245 -16.62 -6.07 3.32
N ALA A 246 -17.41 -5.31 4.09
CA ALA A 246 -18.82 -5.59 4.36
C ALA A 246 -19.80 -4.98 3.37
N MET A 247 -19.34 -4.23 2.33
CA MET A 247 -20.22 -3.56 1.37
C MET A 247 -21.28 -4.51 0.79
N ASP A 248 -22.53 -4.08 0.77
CA ASP A 248 -23.66 -4.86 0.26
C ASP A 248 -23.54 -5.18 -1.23
N GLN A 249 -22.84 -4.35 -2.01
CA GLN A 249 -22.71 -4.56 -3.45
C GLN A 249 -22.10 -5.91 -3.81
N PHE A 250 -21.21 -6.47 -2.98
CA PHE A 250 -20.61 -7.78 -3.22
C PHE A 250 -21.63 -8.91 -3.29
N ARG A 251 -22.79 -8.74 -2.65
CA ARG A 251 -23.88 -9.71 -2.61
C ARG A 251 -25.06 -9.31 -3.50
N SER A 252 -25.29 -8.01 -3.67
CA SER A 252 -26.49 -7.50 -4.35
C SER A 252 -26.28 -7.11 -5.81
N LEU A 253 -25.05 -6.71 -6.19
CA LEU A 253 -24.72 -6.20 -7.51
C LEU A 253 -23.73 -7.06 -8.29
N TRP A 254 -22.86 -7.78 -7.60
CA TRP A 254 -21.94 -8.71 -8.24
C TRP A 254 -22.70 -9.96 -8.67
N ARG A 255 -22.24 -10.66 -9.72
CA ARG A 255 -22.88 -11.89 -10.17
C ARG A 255 -22.72 -12.99 -9.11
N GLU A 256 -23.66 -13.91 -9.04
CA GLU A 256 -23.61 -15.03 -8.09
C GLU A 256 -22.30 -15.84 -8.19
N GLU A 257 -21.82 -16.06 -9.41
CA GLU A 257 -20.56 -16.75 -9.70
C GLU A 257 -19.30 -15.99 -9.24
N ASP A 258 -19.41 -14.70 -8.97
CA ASP A 258 -18.32 -13.87 -8.44
C ASP A 258 -18.16 -13.98 -6.92
N GLY A 259 -19.09 -14.65 -6.25
CA GLY A 259 -18.89 -15.33 -4.98
C GLY A 259 -18.98 -14.50 -3.68
N GLY A 260 -19.66 -13.35 -3.64
CA GLY A 260 -19.94 -12.62 -2.39
C GLY A 260 -18.79 -11.78 -1.87
N ASN A 261 -18.77 -11.50 -0.58
CA ASN A 261 -17.80 -10.60 0.08
C ASN A 261 -16.36 -11.11 -0.01
N PRO A 262 -15.34 -10.23 0.08
CA PRO A 262 -13.95 -10.63 0.20
C PRO A 262 -13.74 -11.62 1.37
N PRO A 263 -12.97 -12.70 1.19
CA PRO A 263 -12.80 -13.74 2.21
C PRO A 263 -11.81 -13.31 3.30
N ILE A 264 -12.17 -12.30 4.11
CA ILE A 264 -11.31 -11.73 5.15
C ILE A 264 -11.84 -12.01 6.56
N LEU A 265 -10.92 -12.46 7.44
CA LEU A 265 -11.09 -12.52 8.88
C LEU A 265 -10.31 -11.36 9.53
N PHE A 266 -11.01 -10.45 10.18
CA PHE A 266 -10.42 -9.48 11.10
C PHE A 266 -10.27 -10.13 12.47
N ASN A 267 -9.06 -10.53 12.82
CA ASN A 267 -8.76 -11.16 14.11
C ASN A 267 -8.05 -10.17 15.02
N PHE A 268 -8.65 -9.86 16.16
CA PHE A 268 -8.07 -8.99 17.17
C PHE A 268 -7.43 -9.80 18.27
N PHE A 269 -6.08 -9.77 18.35
CA PHE A 269 -5.36 -10.29 19.53
C PHE A 269 -5.54 -9.30 20.67
N ASN A 270 -6.50 -9.62 21.53
CA ASN A 270 -6.95 -8.76 22.61
C ASN A 270 -6.20 -9.11 23.91
N ASN A 271 -5.15 -8.39 24.18
CA ASN A 271 -4.37 -8.50 25.40
C ASN A 271 -4.65 -7.38 26.40
N PHE A 272 -5.70 -6.62 26.21
CA PHE A 272 -6.22 -5.53 27.04
C PHE A 272 -5.30 -4.31 27.19
N TYR A 273 -4.20 -4.24 26.42
CA TYR A 273 -3.24 -3.14 26.49
C TYR A 273 -2.85 -2.63 25.10
N GLY A 274 -2.82 -1.32 24.98
CA GLY A 274 -2.09 -0.63 23.95
C GLY A 274 -0.58 -0.72 24.19
N MET A 275 0.15 0.39 24.07
CA MET A 275 1.56 0.42 24.46
C MET A 275 1.68 0.29 26.00
N GLY A 276 1.04 1.16 26.74
CA GLY A 276 1.00 1.18 28.22
C GLY A 276 -0.39 1.42 28.80
N GLY A 277 -1.35 1.96 28.01
CA GLY A 277 -2.72 2.17 28.47
C GLY A 277 -3.59 0.93 28.32
N GLN A 278 -4.48 0.68 29.27
CA GLN A 278 -5.51 -0.34 29.18
C GLN A 278 -6.51 -0.01 28.06
N THR A 279 -6.92 -1.01 27.32
CA THR A 279 -8.01 -0.87 26.35
C THR A 279 -9.36 -1.01 27.03
N PHE A 280 -9.56 -2.08 27.79
CA PHE A 280 -10.76 -2.28 28.58
C PHE A 280 -10.83 -1.28 29.76
N GLY A 281 -11.90 -0.53 29.84
CA GLY A 281 -12.16 0.39 30.95
C GLY A 281 -11.42 1.74 30.89
N GLU A 282 -10.52 1.95 29.91
CA GLU A 282 -9.77 3.20 29.76
C GLU A 282 -9.90 3.81 28.36
N THR A 283 -9.25 3.21 27.35
CA THR A 283 -9.12 3.86 26.04
C THR A 283 -10.16 3.42 25.02
N MET A 284 -10.90 2.33 25.26
CA MET A 284 -11.88 1.77 24.33
C MET A 284 -13.29 1.75 24.91
N GLY A 285 -14.27 2.11 24.07
CA GLY A 285 -15.68 2.26 24.47
C GLY A 285 -16.58 1.04 24.25
N TYR A 286 -16.05 -0.14 23.96
CA TYR A 286 -16.85 -1.29 23.54
C TYR A 286 -17.00 -2.42 24.58
N GLU A 287 -16.31 -2.42 25.69
CA GLU A 287 -16.28 -3.45 26.73
C GLU A 287 -15.87 -4.86 26.20
N ILE A 288 -16.61 -5.41 25.26
CA ILE A 288 -16.29 -6.66 24.51
C ILE A 288 -16.08 -6.29 23.04
N LEU A 289 -14.87 -6.46 22.54
CA LEU A 289 -14.49 -6.03 21.19
C LEU A 289 -15.36 -6.68 20.10
N ALA A 290 -15.73 -7.92 20.28
CA ALA A 290 -16.58 -8.64 19.31
C ALA A 290 -17.91 -7.91 19.01
N ARG A 291 -18.41 -7.03 19.90
CA ARG A 291 -19.62 -6.21 19.66
C ARG A 291 -19.47 -5.27 18.47
N VAL A 292 -18.23 -4.93 18.07
CA VAL A 292 -17.98 -4.02 16.95
C VAL A 292 -18.54 -4.59 15.65
N GLY A 293 -18.47 -5.91 15.47
CA GLY A 293 -19.05 -6.57 14.31
C GLY A 293 -20.55 -6.30 14.11
N ALA A 294 -21.30 -6.15 15.20
CA ALA A 294 -22.73 -5.88 15.15
C ALA A 294 -23.09 -4.53 14.48
N ALA A 295 -22.15 -3.59 14.39
CA ALA A 295 -22.38 -2.28 13.82
C ALA A 295 -22.29 -2.25 12.29
N LEU A 296 -21.75 -3.29 11.64
CA LEU A 296 -21.30 -3.21 10.25
C LEU A 296 -22.16 -3.97 9.25
N ASN A 297 -22.82 -5.05 9.65
CA ASN A 297 -23.75 -5.74 8.78
C ASN A 297 -24.84 -6.47 9.60
N PRO A 298 -25.93 -6.93 8.94
CA PRO A 298 -27.05 -7.61 9.63
C PRO A 298 -26.63 -8.87 10.38
N GLU A 299 -25.55 -9.53 9.98
CA GLU A 299 -25.03 -10.75 10.59
C GLU A 299 -23.93 -10.48 11.61
N ALA A 300 -23.75 -9.22 12.03
CA ALA A 300 -22.72 -8.80 12.99
C ALA A 300 -21.30 -9.24 12.61
N MET A 301 -20.98 -9.36 11.31
CA MET A 301 -19.75 -9.95 10.79
C MET A 301 -19.47 -11.36 11.35
N HIS A 302 -20.49 -12.12 11.73
CA HIS A 302 -20.35 -13.40 12.43
C HIS A 302 -19.32 -13.32 13.58
N ALA A 303 -19.33 -12.19 14.31
CA ALA A 303 -18.36 -11.88 15.33
C ALA A 303 -18.43 -12.85 16.52
N GLU A 304 -17.30 -13.10 17.17
CA GLU A 304 -17.17 -14.02 18.28
C GLU A 304 -15.99 -13.64 19.16
N ARG A 305 -16.13 -13.73 20.49
CA ARG A 305 -15.01 -13.72 21.44
C ARG A 305 -14.56 -15.14 21.71
N VAL A 306 -13.25 -15.36 21.64
CA VAL A 306 -12.63 -16.69 21.73
C VAL A 306 -11.58 -16.68 22.84
N ASP A 307 -11.54 -17.75 23.64
CA ASP A 307 -10.46 -18.02 24.59
C ASP A 307 -9.17 -18.32 23.81
N GLY A 308 -8.32 -17.33 23.66
CA GLY A 308 -7.04 -17.43 22.97
C GLY A 308 -5.92 -18.08 23.77
N LEU A 309 -6.15 -18.45 25.03
CA LEU A 309 -5.20 -19.25 25.83
C LEU A 309 -5.34 -20.77 25.56
N ASN A 310 -6.39 -21.17 24.82
CA ASN A 310 -6.64 -22.55 24.44
C ASN A 310 -6.47 -22.71 22.90
N PRO A 311 -5.43 -23.42 22.41
CA PRO A 311 -5.19 -23.56 20.98
C PRO A 311 -6.32 -24.28 20.24
N LEU A 312 -7.01 -25.22 20.90
CA LEU A 312 -8.15 -25.95 20.32
C LEU A 312 -9.38 -25.03 20.14
N ALA A 313 -9.62 -24.12 21.08
CA ALA A 313 -10.70 -23.14 20.98
C ALA A 313 -10.47 -22.18 19.78
N VAL A 314 -9.22 -21.74 19.61
CA VAL A 314 -8.84 -20.86 18.48
C VAL A 314 -8.92 -21.61 17.16
N ALA A 315 -8.45 -22.88 17.10
CA ALA A 315 -8.54 -23.70 15.90
C ALA A 315 -10.00 -24.00 15.50
N ASP A 316 -10.87 -24.31 16.46
CA ASP A 316 -12.31 -24.51 16.22
C ASP A 316 -12.96 -23.23 15.66
N ALA A 317 -12.75 -22.09 16.30
CA ALA A 317 -13.30 -20.81 15.85
C ALA A 317 -12.79 -20.45 14.45
N THR A 318 -11.47 -20.57 14.20
CA THR A 318 -10.88 -20.28 12.89
C THR A 318 -11.44 -21.18 11.81
N THR A 319 -11.64 -22.48 12.09
CA THR A 319 -12.26 -23.43 11.16
C THR A 319 -13.69 -23.03 10.79
N ARG A 320 -14.50 -22.65 11.78
CA ARG A 320 -15.87 -22.17 11.53
C ARG A 320 -15.90 -20.88 10.73
N LYS A 321 -15.02 -19.91 11.04
CA LYS A 321 -14.90 -18.65 10.31
C LYS A 321 -14.40 -18.87 8.87
N LYS A 322 -13.40 -19.72 8.67
CA LYS A 322 -12.90 -20.10 7.34
C LYS A 322 -14.02 -20.65 6.46
N LYS A 323 -14.85 -21.56 6.99
CA LYS A 323 -16.00 -22.09 6.25
C LYS A 323 -16.99 -20.99 5.81
N ILE A 324 -17.33 -20.05 6.69
CA ILE A 324 -18.20 -18.90 6.35
C ILE A 324 -17.62 -18.10 5.21
N LEU A 325 -16.30 -17.84 5.24
CA LEU A 325 -15.59 -17.06 4.23
C LEU A 325 -15.51 -17.78 2.89
N GLU A 326 -15.25 -19.09 2.90
CA GLU A 326 -15.24 -19.93 1.69
C GLU A 326 -16.63 -20.00 1.03
N GLU A 327 -17.70 -19.93 1.83
CA GLU A 327 -19.09 -19.82 1.35
C GLU A 327 -19.47 -18.40 0.85
N GLY A 328 -18.54 -17.44 0.87
CA GLY A 328 -18.78 -16.08 0.42
C GLY A 328 -19.64 -15.21 1.33
N ARG A 329 -19.88 -15.64 2.57
CA ARG A 329 -20.75 -14.97 3.56
C ARG A 329 -20.00 -14.03 4.52
N GLY A 330 -18.71 -13.72 4.24
CA GLY A 330 -17.92 -12.80 5.06
C GLY A 330 -18.38 -11.32 4.95
N PRO A 331 -17.56 -10.40 5.49
CA PRO A 331 -16.36 -10.65 6.31
C PRO A 331 -16.71 -11.22 7.69
N VAL A 332 -15.69 -11.69 8.42
CA VAL A 332 -15.87 -12.22 9.79
C VAL A 332 -14.92 -11.52 10.77
N LEU A 333 -15.28 -11.52 12.06
CA LEU A 333 -14.49 -10.91 13.13
C LEU A 333 -14.26 -11.89 14.28
N MET A 334 -13.03 -11.95 14.80
CA MET A 334 -12.69 -12.64 16.04
C MET A 334 -12.08 -11.67 17.06
N ASP A 335 -12.54 -11.75 18.30
CA ASP A 335 -11.97 -11.10 19.49
C ASP A 335 -11.26 -12.19 20.31
N THR A 336 -9.97 -12.43 19.99
CA THR A 336 -9.17 -13.52 20.55
C THR A 336 -8.47 -13.02 21.82
N ILE A 337 -8.95 -13.47 22.98
CA ILE A 337 -8.41 -13.10 24.29
C ILE A 337 -7.01 -13.68 24.46
N THR A 338 -6.05 -12.84 24.73
CA THR A 338 -4.66 -13.22 24.98
C THR A 338 -4.08 -12.41 26.15
N TYR A 339 -2.85 -12.71 26.53
CA TYR A 339 -2.09 -11.87 27.45
C TYR A 339 -0.61 -11.94 27.12
N ARG A 340 0.10 -10.81 27.18
CA ARG A 340 1.56 -10.77 27.02
C ARG A 340 2.24 -10.69 28.38
N PHE A 341 3.16 -11.61 28.69
CA PHE A 341 3.89 -11.60 29.96
C PHE A 341 5.01 -10.53 29.95
N SER A 342 5.65 -10.31 28.81
CA SER A 342 6.61 -9.23 28.66
C SER A 342 5.90 -7.86 28.52
N GLY A 343 6.64 -6.76 28.72
CA GLY A 343 6.17 -5.42 28.46
C GLY A 343 5.85 -5.16 26.97
N HIS A 344 5.60 -3.92 26.60
CA HIS A 344 5.39 -3.55 25.20
C HIS A 344 6.61 -3.91 24.34
N SER A 345 7.81 -3.72 24.92
CA SER A 345 9.09 -4.16 24.36
C SER A 345 9.97 -4.69 25.49
N PRO A 346 11.11 -5.38 25.22
CA PRO A 346 11.99 -5.89 26.27
C PRO A 346 12.56 -4.82 27.21
N SER A 347 12.64 -3.57 26.76
CA SER A 347 13.09 -2.42 27.58
C SER A 347 11.96 -1.78 28.40
N ASP A 348 10.71 -2.22 28.24
CA ASP A 348 9.56 -1.69 28.95
C ASP A 348 9.48 -2.27 30.36
N ALA A 349 9.53 -1.42 31.37
CA ALA A 349 9.42 -1.81 32.77
C ALA A 349 8.02 -2.26 33.20
N SER A 350 7.02 -2.18 32.33
CA SER A 350 5.61 -2.57 32.57
C SER A 350 4.98 -1.94 33.83
N SER A 351 5.38 -0.71 34.17
CA SER A 351 4.91 -0.01 35.38
C SER A 351 3.42 0.34 35.36
N TYR A 352 2.75 0.17 34.24
CA TYR A 352 1.31 0.44 34.05
C TYR A 352 0.39 -0.73 34.45
N ARG A 353 0.94 -1.86 34.87
CA ARG A 353 0.20 -3.04 35.36
C ARG A 353 0.81 -3.58 36.64
N THR A 354 -0.03 -4.20 37.49
CA THR A 354 0.41 -4.72 38.76
C THR A 354 1.08 -6.09 38.62
N LYS A 355 1.92 -6.47 39.59
CA LYS A 355 2.49 -7.80 39.62
C LYS A 355 1.44 -8.87 39.80
N GLU A 356 0.45 -8.59 40.65
CA GLU A 356 -0.67 -9.47 40.96
C GLU A 356 -1.46 -9.82 39.69
N GLU A 357 -1.67 -8.86 38.79
CA GLU A 357 -2.32 -9.10 37.50
C GLU A 357 -1.50 -10.04 36.65
N VAL A 358 -0.20 -9.80 36.52
CA VAL A 358 0.70 -10.65 35.73
C VAL A 358 0.73 -12.08 36.29
N GLU A 359 0.86 -12.23 37.61
CA GLU A 359 0.85 -13.52 38.31
C GLU A 359 -0.47 -14.30 38.08
N LEU A 360 -1.62 -13.61 38.01
CA LEU A 360 -2.90 -14.27 37.69
C LEU A 360 -2.89 -14.86 36.28
N TRP A 361 -2.35 -14.13 35.29
CA TRP A 361 -2.24 -14.63 33.91
C TRP A 361 -1.17 -15.72 33.77
N GLU A 362 -0.05 -15.66 34.50
CA GLU A 362 0.96 -16.72 34.54
C GLU A 362 0.46 -18.04 35.10
N GLN A 363 -0.55 -18.02 35.98
CA GLN A 363 -1.19 -19.21 36.52
C GLN A 363 -1.93 -19.99 35.41
N VAL A 364 -2.46 -19.29 34.42
CA VAL A 364 -3.16 -19.84 33.26
C VAL A 364 -2.33 -19.76 31.96
N ASP A 365 -1.00 -19.84 32.08
CA ASP A 365 -0.10 -19.86 30.90
C ASP A 365 -0.55 -20.93 29.91
N CYS A 366 -0.73 -20.54 28.66
CA CYS A 366 -1.31 -21.38 27.62
C CYS A 366 -0.52 -22.66 27.35
N ILE A 367 0.82 -22.62 27.45
CA ILE A 367 1.66 -23.83 27.28
C ILE A 367 1.45 -24.77 28.46
N LYS A 368 1.43 -24.24 29.68
CA LYS A 368 1.22 -25.03 30.88
C LYS A 368 -0.17 -25.70 30.91
N GLU A 369 -1.22 -24.92 30.61
CA GLU A 369 -2.60 -25.43 30.59
C GLU A 369 -2.78 -26.48 29.51
N TYR A 370 -2.26 -26.24 28.30
CA TYR A 370 -2.37 -27.24 27.23
C TYR A 370 -1.51 -28.50 27.47
N SER A 371 -0.30 -28.34 28.04
CA SER A 371 0.51 -29.50 28.48
C SER A 371 -0.23 -30.37 29.47
N ASN A 372 -0.82 -29.75 30.51
CA ASN A 372 -1.60 -30.44 31.50
C ASN A 372 -2.81 -31.17 30.89
N LEU A 373 -3.48 -30.56 29.92
CA LEU A 373 -4.57 -31.19 29.18
C LEU A 373 -4.10 -32.46 28.46
N LEU A 374 -2.98 -32.38 27.72
CA LEU A 374 -2.44 -33.53 26.98
C LEU A 374 -1.97 -34.65 27.91
N ILE A 375 -1.24 -34.32 28.96
CA ILE A 375 -0.74 -35.29 29.96
C ILE A 375 -1.92 -36.00 30.65
N SER A 376 -2.93 -35.26 31.12
CA SER A 376 -4.11 -35.85 31.78
C SER A 376 -4.94 -36.76 30.88
N ASN A 377 -4.82 -36.55 29.53
CA ASN A 377 -5.47 -37.42 28.55
C ASN A 377 -4.56 -38.53 28.00
N GLY A 378 -3.32 -38.67 28.53
CA GLY A 378 -2.38 -39.71 28.16
C GLY A 378 -1.78 -39.58 26.75
N LEU A 379 -1.73 -38.36 26.23
CA LEU A 379 -1.23 -38.06 24.87
C LEU A 379 0.27 -37.73 24.83
N THR A 380 0.85 -37.34 25.98
CA THR A 380 2.28 -37.05 26.15
C THR A 380 2.64 -37.14 27.64
N THR A 381 3.91 -37.02 27.96
CA THR A 381 4.46 -36.98 29.31
C THR A 381 5.31 -35.71 29.52
N GLN A 382 5.56 -35.34 30.78
CA GLN A 382 6.43 -34.20 31.08
C GLN A 382 7.87 -34.45 30.56
N ASP A 383 8.37 -35.68 30.70
CA ASP A 383 9.72 -36.03 30.21
C ASP A 383 9.86 -35.83 28.66
N GLU A 384 8.81 -36.14 27.90
CA GLU A 384 8.80 -35.91 26.44
C GLU A 384 8.79 -34.45 26.11
N ILE A 385 8.02 -33.63 26.83
CA ILE A 385 7.96 -32.17 26.65
C ILE A 385 9.32 -31.53 26.96
N ASP A 386 9.92 -31.95 28.10
CA ASP A 386 11.23 -31.43 28.50
C ASP A 386 12.33 -31.86 27.53
N GLY A 387 12.28 -33.09 27.02
CA GLY A 387 13.20 -33.60 26.00
C GLY A 387 13.10 -32.84 24.68
N TYR A 388 11.87 -32.52 24.22
CA TYR A 388 11.63 -31.72 23.03
C TYR A 388 12.19 -30.31 23.21
N THR A 389 11.90 -29.65 24.34
CA THR A 389 12.35 -28.29 24.66
C THR A 389 13.88 -28.21 24.68
N ALA A 390 14.55 -29.20 25.29
CA ALA A 390 16.01 -29.28 25.33
C ALA A 390 16.61 -29.40 23.90
N SER A 391 16.06 -30.32 23.09
CA SER A 391 16.51 -30.50 21.70
C SER A 391 16.32 -29.24 20.85
N LEU A 392 15.19 -28.56 20.98
CA LEU A 392 14.90 -27.30 20.31
C LEU A 392 15.88 -26.19 20.75
N THR A 393 16.18 -26.11 22.04
CA THR A 393 17.13 -25.14 22.59
C THR A 393 18.54 -25.34 21.99
N GLU A 394 19.00 -26.59 21.91
CA GLU A 394 20.27 -26.93 21.25
C GLU A 394 20.29 -26.52 19.76
N LYS A 395 19.19 -26.75 19.05
CA LYS A 395 19.02 -26.34 17.65
C LYS A 395 19.09 -24.83 17.52
N LEU A 396 18.33 -24.08 18.33
CA LEU A 396 18.32 -22.61 18.31
C LEU A 396 19.68 -22.01 18.67
N VAL A 397 20.47 -22.63 19.54
CA VAL A 397 21.87 -22.21 19.81
C VAL A 397 22.70 -22.28 18.54
N LYS A 398 22.55 -23.35 17.72
CA LYS A 398 23.26 -23.46 16.44
C LYS A 398 22.79 -22.42 15.44
N VAL A 399 21.47 -22.21 15.32
CA VAL A 399 20.86 -21.18 14.48
C VAL A 399 21.37 -19.78 14.88
N LEU A 400 21.36 -19.47 16.18
CA LEU A 400 21.82 -18.19 16.71
C LEU A 400 23.29 -17.93 16.37
N LYS A 401 24.18 -18.88 16.67
CA LYS A 401 25.62 -18.78 16.37
C LYS A 401 25.86 -18.49 14.89
N LEU A 402 25.15 -19.19 14.00
CA LEU A 402 25.25 -18.97 12.57
C LEU A 402 24.74 -17.61 12.13
N SER A 403 23.60 -17.17 12.69
CA SER A 403 22.95 -15.90 12.33
C SER A 403 23.74 -14.65 12.79
N ILE A 404 24.59 -14.76 13.80
CA ILE A 404 25.40 -13.63 14.31
C ILE A 404 26.82 -13.57 13.74
N ASP A 405 27.25 -14.57 13.02
CA ASP A 405 28.58 -14.63 12.41
C ASP A 405 28.63 -13.66 11.21
N ASP A 406 29.41 -12.58 11.32
CA ASP A 406 29.50 -11.56 10.28
C ASP A 406 30.22 -12.02 9.02
N GLU A 407 31.09 -13.04 9.12
CA GLU A 407 31.81 -13.61 7.98
C GLU A 407 30.95 -14.66 7.26
N ALA A 408 30.29 -15.53 8.02
CA ALA A 408 29.45 -16.56 7.47
C ALA A 408 28.11 -15.99 6.92
N THR A 409 27.50 -15.03 7.61
CA THR A 409 26.20 -14.43 7.26
C THR A 409 26.28 -12.90 7.19
N PRO A 410 26.91 -12.35 6.15
CA PRO A 410 27.11 -10.91 6.02
C PRO A 410 25.78 -10.16 5.81
N ARG A 411 25.80 -8.85 5.99
CA ARG A 411 24.73 -7.94 5.59
C ARG A 411 24.78 -7.68 4.08
N VAL A 412 23.72 -7.09 3.54
CA VAL A 412 23.72 -6.61 2.14
C VAL A 412 24.81 -5.55 1.94
N ALA A 413 25.36 -5.49 0.73
CA ALA A 413 26.35 -4.49 0.38
C ALA A 413 25.75 -3.08 0.31
N ASP A 414 26.58 -2.07 0.46
CA ASP A 414 26.22 -0.67 0.18
C ASP A 414 25.69 -0.54 -1.26
N GLY A 415 24.67 0.27 -1.46
CA GLY A 415 23.98 0.43 -2.76
C GLY A 415 22.97 -0.67 -3.10
N TYR A 416 22.91 -1.80 -2.38
CA TYR A 416 21.86 -2.80 -2.62
C TYR A 416 20.46 -2.24 -2.33
N ILE A 417 20.33 -1.39 -1.31
CA ILE A 417 19.06 -0.76 -0.92
C ILE A 417 18.47 0.04 -2.09
N ASP A 418 19.31 0.80 -2.79
CA ASP A 418 18.89 1.60 -3.95
C ASP A 418 18.44 0.71 -5.11
N SER A 419 19.11 -0.44 -5.31
CA SER A 419 18.82 -1.36 -6.41
C SER A 419 17.49 -2.09 -6.31
N VAL A 420 16.91 -2.17 -5.12
CA VAL A 420 15.61 -2.85 -4.86
C VAL A 420 14.46 -1.90 -4.59
N MET A 421 14.69 -0.59 -4.67
CA MET A 421 13.66 0.42 -4.46
C MET A 421 12.59 0.36 -5.56
N PHE A 422 13.03 0.17 -6.81
CA PHE A 422 12.16 -0.06 -7.95
C PHE A 422 12.56 -1.32 -8.70
N SER A 423 11.58 -2.08 -9.17
CA SER A 423 11.83 -3.24 -10.02
C SER A 423 12.24 -2.83 -11.44
N ASN A 424 11.66 -1.73 -11.94
CA ASN A 424 11.73 -1.29 -13.33
C ASN A 424 11.35 -2.39 -14.33
N GLU A 425 10.52 -3.35 -13.87
CA GLU A 425 10.03 -4.45 -14.69
C GLU A 425 8.69 -4.08 -15.34
N LYS A 426 8.40 -4.73 -16.46
CA LYS A 426 7.12 -4.65 -17.16
C LYS A 426 6.58 -6.05 -17.37
N VAL A 427 5.27 -6.21 -17.20
CA VAL A 427 4.57 -7.46 -17.52
C VAL A 427 3.30 -7.15 -18.29
N GLU A 428 2.96 -8.01 -19.25
CA GLU A 428 1.74 -7.86 -20.05
C GLU A 428 0.50 -8.32 -19.28
N ALA A 429 0.60 -9.43 -18.53
CA ALA A 429 -0.46 -9.97 -17.69
C ALA A 429 0.13 -10.68 -16.48
N PHE A 430 -0.64 -10.78 -15.39
CA PHE A 430 -0.27 -11.51 -14.17
C PHE A 430 -0.86 -12.92 -14.09
N ASP A 431 -1.76 -13.26 -15.01
CA ASP A 431 -2.51 -14.50 -15.05
C ASP A 431 -2.80 -14.88 -16.50
N ASP A 432 -2.89 -16.18 -16.79
CA ASP A 432 -3.19 -16.72 -18.14
C ASP A 432 -4.69 -16.68 -18.49
N ALA A 433 -5.54 -16.23 -17.56
CA ALA A 433 -6.97 -16.14 -17.80
C ALA A 433 -7.31 -15.07 -18.84
N THR A 434 -8.33 -15.33 -19.66
CA THR A 434 -8.81 -14.36 -20.64
C THR A 434 -9.52 -13.22 -19.93
N PRO A 435 -9.16 -11.96 -20.21
CA PRO A 435 -9.84 -10.80 -19.63
C PRO A 435 -11.33 -10.75 -20.00
N GLU A 436 -12.21 -10.64 -19.02
CA GLU A 436 -13.64 -10.41 -19.25
C GLU A 436 -13.88 -8.94 -19.58
N ILE A 437 -14.16 -8.66 -20.84
CA ILE A 437 -14.52 -7.33 -21.32
C ILE A 437 -15.45 -7.44 -22.52
N ASP A 438 -16.56 -6.72 -22.52
CA ASP A 438 -17.52 -6.64 -23.63
C ASP A 438 -17.48 -5.23 -24.25
N LEU A 439 -17.03 -5.16 -25.49
CA LEU A 439 -16.94 -3.92 -26.24
C LEU A 439 -17.92 -3.87 -27.41
N GLU A 440 -18.71 -4.93 -27.63
CA GLU A 440 -19.71 -4.95 -28.67
C GLU A 440 -20.73 -3.83 -28.38
N ASP A 441 -20.92 -2.98 -29.36
CA ASP A 441 -21.85 -1.85 -29.27
C ASP A 441 -21.54 -0.78 -28.19
N ASN A 442 -20.33 -0.79 -27.57
CA ASN A 442 -19.98 0.21 -26.57
C ASN A 442 -20.05 1.65 -27.12
N PRO A 443 -20.93 2.50 -26.59
CA PRO A 443 -21.19 3.84 -27.16
C PRO A 443 -19.95 4.76 -27.06
N ARG A 444 -19.16 4.64 -25.98
CA ARG A 444 -17.96 5.47 -25.80
C ARG A 444 -16.87 5.11 -26.79
N VAL A 445 -16.63 3.83 -27.03
CA VAL A 445 -15.66 3.34 -28.01
C VAL A 445 -16.04 3.79 -29.42
N LYS A 446 -17.34 3.65 -29.79
CA LYS A 446 -17.88 4.12 -31.09
C LYS A 446 -17.78 5.64 -31.26
N ALA A 447 -18.03 6.40 -30.20
CA ALA A 447 -17.90 7.85 -30.21
C ALA A 447 -16.42 8.28 -30.34
N LEU A 448 -15.53 7.59 -29.63
CA LEU A 448 -14.10 7.89 -29.62
C LEU A 448 -13.43 7.66 -30.98
N ALA A 449 -13.85 6.62 -31.69
CA ALA A 449 -13.37 6.32 -33.05
C ALA A 449 -13.70 7.40 -34.08
N LYS A 450 -14.65 8.31 -33.78
CA LYS A 450 -15.07 9.41 -34.63
C LYS A 450 -14.47 10.77 -34.24
N LYS A 451 -13.72 10.82 -33.17
CA LYS A 451 -13.13 12.08 -32.67
C LYS A 451 -11.93 12.50 -33.51
N VAL A 452 -11.80 13.80 -33.70
CA VAL A 452 -10.60 14.43 -34.29
C VAL A 452 -9.51 14.45 -33.21
N ARG A 453 -8.35 13.87 -33.54
CA ARG A 453 -7.29 13.66 -32.55
C ARG A 453 -6.37 14.86 -32.33
N THR A 454 -6.69 15.99 -32.93
CA THR A 454 -6.03 17.29 -32.80
C THR A 454 -7.01 18.34 -32.26
N SER A 455 -6.51 19.42 -31.66
CA SER A 455 -7.33 20.56 -31.23
C SER A 455 -7.82 21.44 -32.38
N VAL A 456 -7.16 21.37 -33.54
CA VAL A 456 -7.51 22.08 -34.77
C VAL A 456 -7.75 21.10 -35.92
N ASP A 457 -8.59 21.45 -36.88
CA ASP A 457 -8.83 20.67 -38.09
C ASP A 457 -7.73 20.91 -39.16
N GLU A 458 -7.83 20.24 -40.30
CA GLU A 458 -6.89 20.34 -41.42
C GLU A 458 -6.76 21.78 -41.97
N ASN A 459 -7.71 22.65 -41.66
CA ASN A 459 -7.70 24.06 -42.07
C ASN A 459 -7.25 24.98 -40.94
N GLY A 460 -6.76 24.45 -39.82
CA GLY A 460 -6.32 25.24 -38.68
C GLY A 460 -7.46 25.84 -37.84
N LYS A 461 -8.73 25.38 -38.04
CA LYS A 461 -9.87 25.83 -37.23
C LYS A 461 -10.04 25.01 -35.96
N PRO A 462 -10.34 25.65 -34.81
CA PRO A 462 -10.58 24.93 -33.57
C PRO A 462 -11.69 23.88 -33.70
N VAL A 463 -11.42 22.67 -33.29
CA VAL A 463 -12.38 21.58 -33.24
C VAL A 463 -13.29 21.77 -32.02
N SER A 464 -14.62 21.56 -32.19
CA SER A 464 -15.55 21.66 -31.07
C SER A 464 -15.25 20.61 -30.00
N LYS A 465 -15.47 20.93 -28.74
CA LYS A 465 -15.21 20.04 -27.59
C LYS A 465 -15.84 18.64 -27.75
N MET A 466 -17.02 18.55 -28.35
CA MET A 466 -17.71 17.26 -28.56
C MET A 466 -17.02 16.37 -29.62
N ARG A 467 -16.38 16.96 -30.59
CA ARG A 467 -15.70 16.24 -31.67
C ARG A 467 -14.20 16.03 -31.44
N MET A 468 -13.64 16.78 -30.52
CA MET A 468 -12.22 16.76 -30.19
C MET A 468 -11.88 15.59 -29.27
N TYR A 469 -10.78 14.91 -29.55
CA TYR A 469 -10.15 13.96 -28.63
C TYR A 469 -9.51 14.74 -27.49
N GLN A 470 -9.84 14.37 -26.26
CA GLN A 470 -9.49 15.11 -25.07
C GLN A 470 -8.51 14.34 -24.18
N PHE A 471 -7.86 15.03 -23.26
CA PHE A 471 -6.97 14.44 -22.26
C PHE A 471 -7.61 13.22 -21.55
N ARG A 472 -8.89 13.35 -21.10
CA ARG A 472 -9.62 12.22 -20.49
C ARG A 472 -9.85 11.03 -21.44
N ASP A 473 -9.86 11.25 -22.74
CA ASP A 473 -9.99 10.18 -23.71
C ASP A 473 -8.67 9.38 -23.83
N GLY A 474 -7.52 10.05 -23.64
CA GLY A 474 -6.21 9.41 -23.55
C GLY A 474 -6.12 8.47 -22.35
N LEU A 475 -6.56 8.94 -21.18
CA LEU A 475 -6.64 8.11 -19.97
C LEU A 475 -7.58 6.91 -20.17
N PHE A 476 -8.76 7.15 -20.75
CA PHE A 476 -9.71 6.09 -21.06
C PHE A 476 -9.13 5.03 -22.01
N GLU A 477 -8.46 5.41 -23.11
CA GLU A 477 -7.85 4.46 -24.05
C GLU A 477 -6.76 3.62 -23.39
N ALA A 478 -5.93 4.22 -22.53
CA ALA A 478 -4.89 3.50 -21.83
C ALA A 478 -5.48 2.45 -20.85
N MET A 479 -6.48 2.84 -20.07
CA MET A 479 -7.16 1.89 -19.19
C MET A 479 -7.90 0.80 -19.96
N LEU A 480 -8.60 1.16 -21.04
CA LEU A 480 -9.27 0.21 -21.90
C LEU A 480 -8.30 -0.83 -22.45
N HIS A 481 -7.12 -0.39 -22.93
CA HIS A 481 -6.08 -1.30 -23.40
C HIS A 481 -5.68 -2.29 -22.31
N ARG A 482 -5.38 -1.81 -21.09
CA ARG A 482 -4.94 -2.69 -19.99
C ARG A 482 -6.05 -3.63 -19.53
N PHE A 483 -7.30 -3.19 -19.44
CA PHE A 483 -8.43 -4.07 -19.15
C PHE A 483 -8.62 -5.17 -20.18
N LYS A 484 -8.20 -4.95 -21.43
CA LYS A 484 -8.23 -5.96 -22.52
C LYS A 484 -7.09 -6.95 -22.46
N THR A 485 -5.97 -6.62 -21.83
CA THR A 485 -4.73 -7.42 -21.88
C THR A 485 -4.37 -8.05 -20.53
N ASP A 486 -4.87 -7.50 -19.42
CA ASP A 486 -4.56 -7.98 -18.08
C ASP A 486 -5.85 -8.44 -17.36
N PRO A 487 -6.05 -9.76 -17.17
CA PRO A 487 -7.24 -10.29 -16.53
C PRO A 487 -7.32 -9.94 -15.04
N THR A 488 -6.19 -9.64 -14.40
CA THR A 488 -6.13 -9.30 -12.98
C THR A 488 -6.43 -7.84 -12.71
N MET A 489 -6.44 -6.97 -13.74
CA MET A 489 -6.67 -5.55 -13.53
C MET A 489 -8.06 -5.27 -12.96
N ALA A 490 -8.08 -4.60 -11.82
CA ALA A 490 -9.29 -4.06 -11.21
C ALA A 490 -9.12 -2.58 -10.87
N ALA A 491 -10.23 -1.83 -10.92
CA ALA A 491 -10.22 -0.40 -10.59
C ALA A 491 -11.37 -0.05 -9.65
N TRP A 492 -11.08 0.83 -8.70
CA TRP A 492 -12.10 1.36 -7.77
C TRP A 492 -11.72 2.73 -7.23
N GLY A 493 -12.70 3.37 -6.66
CA GLY A 493 -12.65 4.68 -6.06
C GLY A 493 -14.08 5.16 -5.86
N GLU A 494 -14.25 6.36 -5.35
CA GLU A 494 -15.55 6.94 -5.16
C GLU A 494 -16.23 7.23 -6.52
N GLU A 495 -17.45 6.71 -6.73
CA GLU A 495 -18.27 6.93 -7.92
C GLU A 495 -17.61 6.52 -9.26
N ASN A 496 -16.63 5.62 -9.23
CA ASN A 496 -15.88 5.25 -10.44
C ASN A 496 -16.70 4.49 -11.46
N ARG A 497 -17.68 3.68 -11.00
CA ARG A 497 -18.45 2.84 -11.90
C ARG A 497 -19.58 3.62 -12.59
N ASP A 498 -20.65 3.93 -11.88
CA ASP A 498 -21.88 4.40 -12.52
C ASP A 498 -21.79 5.86 -12.98
N TRP A 499 -21.11 6.68 -12.26
CA TRP A 499 -20.87 8.08 -12.62
C TRP A 499 -19.66 8.25 -13.54
N GLY A 500 -18.72 7.32 -13.47
CA GLY A 500 -17.51 7.31 -14.29
C GLY A 500 -16.32 8.05 -13.66
N GLY A 501 -16.32 8.20 -12.35
CA GLY A 501 -15.34 8.98 -11.60
C GLY A 501 -15.62 10.48 -11.65
N ALA A 502 -14.95 11.26 -10.80
CA ALA A 502 -15.18 12.71 -10.67
C ALA A 502 -15.03 13.48 -11.99
N PHE A 503 -14.20 12.99 -12.91
CA PHE A 503 -13.87 13.66 -14.18
C PHE A 503 -14.28 12.84 -15.41
N ALA A 504 -15.15 11.85 -15.24
CA ALA A 504 -15.72 11.02 -16.29
C ALA A 504 -14.69 10.21 -17.11
N VAL A 505 -13.57 9.85 -16.48
CA VAL A 505 -12.54 9.04 -17.14
C VAL A 505 -13.03 7.61 -17.36
N TYR A 506 -13.71 7.01 -16.37
CA TYR A 506 -14.25 5.63 -16.46
C TYR A 506 -15.58 5.52 -17.22
N ARG A 507 -16.20 6.62 -17.60
CA ARG A 507 -17.47 6.59 -18.32
C ARG A 507 -17.36 5.77 -19.61
N GLY A 508 -18.22 4.78 -19.77
CA GLY A 508 -18.20 3.80 -20.87
C GLY A 508 -17.50 2.49 -20.52
N LEU A 509 -16.72 2.40 -19.43
CA LEU A 509 -16.19 1.12 -18.94
C LEU A 509 -17.24 0.35 -18.11
N THR A 510 -18.25 1.02 -17.57
CA THR A 510 -19.34 0.41 -16.80
C THR A 510 -20.08 -0.66 -17.58
N GLU A 511 -20.36 -0.41 -18.87
CA GLU A 511 -21.03 -1.34 -19.76
C GLU A 511 -20.10 -2.45 -20.26
N ALA A 512 -18.78 -2.20 -20.27
CA ALA A 512 -17.79 -3.11 -20.81
C ALA A 512 -17.28 -4.12 -19.78
N LEU A 513 -17.34 -3.82 -18.50
CA LEU A 513 -16.68 -4.58 -17.45
C LEU A 513 -17.66 -5.16 -16.43
N PRO A 514 -17.44 -6.40 -15.93
CA PRO A 514 -18.19 -6.90 -14.80
C PRO A 514 -17.91 -6.06 -13.55
N TYR A 515 -18.85 -6.08 -12.58
CA TYR A 515 -18.72 -5.30 -11.34
C TYR A 515 -17.40 -5.55 -10.61
N ARG A 516 -16.93 -6.80 -10.55
CA ARG A 516 -15.71 -7.15 -9.85
C ARG A 516 -14.44 -6.49 -10.42
N ARG A 517 -14.45 -6.04 -11.69
CA ARG A 517 -13.29 -5.37 -12.30
C ARG A 517 -13.34 -3.84 -12.24
N LEU A 518 -14.55 -3.29 -12.10
CA LEU A 518 -14.75 -1.86 -11.90
C LEU A 518 -15.95 -1.65 -10.96
N PHE A 519 -15.71 -1.07 -9.78
CA PHE A 519 -16.73 -0.88 -8.78
C PHE A 519 -16.53 0.40 -7.98
N ASN A 520 -17.57 0.84 -7.28
CA ASN A 520 -17.50 1.98 -6.37
C ASN A 520 -16.97 1.53 -5.01
N SER A 521 -16.02 2.29 -4.46
CA SER A 521 -15.61 2.15 -3.06
C SER A 521 -16.54 2.95 -2.14
N PRO A 522 -16.52 2.71 -0.83
CA PRO A 522 -17.05 3.69 0.12
C PRO A 522 -16.15 4.93 0.13
N ILE A 523 -16.61 6.02 0.76
CA ILE A 523 -15.76 7.17 1.10
C ILE A 523 -14.83 6.74 2.25
N ALA A 524 -13.65 6.25 1.90
CA ALA A 524 -12.71 5.61 2.80
C ALA A 524 -11.31 5.61 2.16
N GLU A 525 -10.67 6.76 2.11
CA GLU A 525 -9.47 6.98 1.30
C GLU A 525 -8.29 6.09 1.73
N ALA A 526 -8.13 5.83 3.03
CA ALA A 526 -7.12 4.91 3.52
C ALA A 526 -7.37 3.49 2.98
N SER A 527 -8.63 3.00 3.04
CA SER A 527 -8.97 1.69 2.49
C SER A 527 -8.98 1.63 0.97
N ILE A 528 -9.26 2.73 0.27
CA ILE A 528 -9.14 2.79 -1.20
C ILE A 528 -7.70 2.48 -1.61
N VAL A 529 -6.73 3.18 -1.02
CA VAL A 529 -5.30 3.02 -1.35
C VAL A 529 -4.75 1.73 -0.75
N GLY A 530 -5.01 1.46 0.54
CA GLY A 530 -4.49 0.29 1.24
C GLY A 530 -4.98 -1.04 0.63
N ALA A 531 -6.23 -1.10 0.17
CA ALA A 531 -6.72 -2.25 -0.59
C ALA A 531 -5.99 -2.37 -1.94
N GLY A 532 -5.63 -1.25 -2.59
CA GLY A 532 -4.78 -1.26 -3.78
C GLY A 532 -3.41 -1.89 -3.53
N VAL A 533 -2.79 -1.53 -2.41
CA VAL A 533 -1.52 -2.10 -1.96
C VAL A 533 -1.64 -3.62 -1.77
N GLY A 534 -2.62 -4.08 -1.00
CA GLY A 534 -2.81 -5.50 -0.75
C GLY A 534 -3.19 -6.32 -1.98
N TYR A 535 -3.98 -5.73 -2.88
CA TYR A 535 -4.33 -6.33 -4.16
C TYR A 535 -3.08 -6.55 -5.03
N ALA A 536 -2.21 -5.54 -5.10
CA ALA A 536 -0.95 -5.61 -5.82
C ALA A 536 0.02 -6.64 -5.22
N MET A 537 0.17 -6.65 -3.88
CA MET A 537 0.99 -7.64 -3.17
C MET A 537 0.55 -9.08 -3.42
N ALA A 538 -0.75 -9.31 -3.57
CA ALA A 538 -1.32 -10.63 -3.83
C ALA A 538 -1.16 -11.09 -5.29
N GLY A 539 -0.63 -10.24 -6.18
CA GLY A 539 -0.31 -10.57 -7.57
C GLY A 539 -1.27 -9.98 -8.61
N GLY A 540 -2.11 -9.02 -8.24
CA GLY A 540 -3.01 -8.32 -9.16
C GLY A 540 -2.50 -6.95 -9.57
N ARG A 541 -3.14 -6.32 -10.55
CA ARG A 541 -2.93 -4.94 -10.93
C ARG A 541 -4.09 -4.07 -10.46
N ALA A 542 -3.81 -3.04 -9.69
CA ALA A 542 -4.83 -2.12 -9.20
C ALA A 542 -4.70 -0.71 -9.77
N VAL A 543 -5.84 -0.11 -10.09
CA VAL A 543 -5.97 1.32 -10.34
C VAL A 543 -6.96 1.89 -9.34
N VAL A 544 -6.48 2.76 -8.48
CA VAL A 544 -7.32 3.42 -7.49
C VAL A 544 -7.37 4.93 -7.73
N GLU A 545 -8.50 5.55 -7.43
CA GLU A 545 -8.69 6.98 -7.65
C GLU A 545 -9.02 7.70 -6.32
N LEU A 546 -8.27 8.77 -6.04
CA LEU A 546 -8.68 9.81 -5.12
C LEU A 546 -9.12 11.03 -5.93
N MET A 547 -10.34 11.52 -5.67
CA MET A 547 -10.92 12.60 -6.47
C MET A 547 -10.04 13.85 -6.50
N TYR A 548 -9.42 14.22 -5.36
CA TYR A 548 -8.62 15.41 -5.22
C TYR A 548 -7.37 15.17 -4.40
N CYS A 549 -6.31 15.87 -4.74
CA CYS A 549 -5.02 15.84 -4.05
C CYS A 549 -5.14 16.14 -2.55
N ASP A 550 -6.06 17.01 -2.19
CA ASP A 550 -6.36 17.37 -0.80
C ASP A 550 -6.73 16.17 0.08
N PHE A 551 -7.26 15.10 -0.53
CA PHE A 551 -7.67 13.88 0.17
C PHE A 551 -6.53 12.90 0.43
N LEU A 552 -5.34 13.11 -0.15
CA LEU A 552 -4.13 12.33 0.15
C LEU A 552 -3.80 12.30 1.65
N GLY A 553 -4.16 13.37 2.38
CA GLY A 553 -3.96 13.42 3.83
C GLY A 553 -4.73 12.35 4.61
N ARG A 554 -5.87 11.85 4.07
CA ARG A 554 -6.66 10.77 4.67
C ARG A 554 -6.04 9.40 4.47
N SER A 555 -5.31 9.21 3.38
CA SER A 555 -4.59 7.98 3.02
C SER A 555 -3.07 8.12 3.20
N GLY A 556 -2.63 9.02 4.08
CA GLY A 556 -1.21 9.35 4.22
C GLY A 556 -0.32 8.15 4.48
N ASP A 557 -0.68 7.29 5.43
CA ASP A 557 0.09 6.07 5.71
C ASP A 557 0.11 5.13 4.51
N GLU A 558 -1.05 4.90 3.90
CA GLU A 558 -1.19 3.95 2.80
C GLU A 558 -0.36 4.37 1.58
N VAL A 559 -0.22 5.68 1.33
CA VAL A 559 0.64 6.22 0.26
C VAL A 559 2.11 6.24 0.68
N PHE A 560 2.43 6.84 1.85
CA PHE A 560 3.81 7.19 2.22
C PHE A 560 4.60 6.02 2.81
N ASN A 561 3.92 5.05 3.41
CA ASN A 561 4.52 3.86 4.00
C ASN A 561 4.18 2.60 3.23
N GLN A 562 2.89 2.34 3.00
CA GLN A 562 2.46 1.05 2.49
C GLN A 562 2.72 0.90 0.99
N MET A 563 2.26 1.84 0.16
CA MET A 563 2.50 1.83 -1.28
C MET A 563 3.98 2.01 -1.61
N ALA A 564 4.66 2.90 -0.89
CA ALA A 564 6.04 3.30 -1.20
C ALA A 564 7.10 2.28 -0.80
N LYS A 565 6.93 1.52 0.30
CA LYS A 565 8.06 0.87 0.96
C LYS A 565 8.12 -0.65 0.82
N TRP A 566 6.99 -1.33 0.63
CA TRP A 566 6.96 -2.81 0.68
C TRP A 566 7.83 -3.48 -0.36
N GLN A 567 7.93 -2.91 -1.56
CA GLN A 567 8.83 -3.46 -2.57
C GLN A 567 10.28 -3.47 -2.09
N SER A 568 10.77 -2.36 -1.56
CA SER A 568 12.13 -2.26 -1.02
C SER A 568 12.32 -3.12 0.23
N MET A 569 11.40 -3.03 1.21
CA MET A 569 11.49 -3.82 2.46
C MET A 569 11.41 -5.33 2.24
N SER A 570 10.84 -5.77 1.14
CA SER A 570 10.81 -7.18 0.74
C SER A 570 12.05 -7.60 -0.09
N ALA A 571 13.02 -6.71 -0.27
CA ALA A 571 14.14 -6.94 -1.19
C ALA A 571 13.69 -7.25 -2.64
N GLY A 572 12.57 -6.66 -3.08
CA GLY A 572 11.99 -6.87 -4.41
C GLY A 572 11.18 -8.15 -4.57
N LEU A 573 10.96 -8.94 -3.52
CA LEU A 573 10.11 -10.13 -3.56
C LEU A 573 8.63 -9.79 -3.81
N LEU A 574 8.17 -8.68 -3.25
CA LEU A 574 6.86 -8.10 -3.54
C LEU A 574 7.00 -7.09 -4.69
N LYS A 575 6.08 -7.13 -5.63
CA LYS A 575 5.91 -6.10 -6.64
C LYS A 575 4.72 -5.22 -6.27
N MET A 576 4.70 -3.99 -6.77
CA MET A 576 3.65 -3.03 -6.43
C MET A 576 3.02 -2.42 -7.69
N PRO A 577 2.37 -3.21 -8.56
CA PRO A 577 1.70 -2.72 -9.76
C PRO A 577 0.40 -1.97 -9.40
N LEU A 578 0.55 -0.85 -8.73
CA LEU A 578 -0.51 0.02 -8.25
C LEU A 578 -0.37 1.41 -8.85
N VAL A 579 -1.40 1.86 -9.56
CA VAL A 579 -1.52 3.23 -10.04
C VAL A 579 -2.56 3.96 -9.21
N LEU A 580 -2.10 4.98 -8.48
CA LEU A 580 -2.96 5.91 -7.74
C LEU A 580 -3.19 7.15 -8.61
N ARG A 581 -4.40 7.30 -9.15
CA ARG A 581 -4.81 8.48 -9.92
C ARG A 581 -5.36 9.55 -8.99
N VAL A 582 -4.84 10.77 -9.14
CA VAL A 582 -5.20 11.90 -8.26
C VAL A 582 -5.35 13.18 -9.08
N SER A 583 -6.47 13.88 -8.96
CA SER A 583 -6.60 15.19 -9.58
C SER A 583 -5.94 16.29 -8.73
N VAL A 584 -5.33 17.26 -9.40
CA VAL A 584 -4.57 18.34 -8.76
C VAL A 584 -4.82 19.70 -9.40
N GLY A 585 -4.52 20.76 -8.66
CA GLY A 585 -4.47 22.12 -9.14
C GLY A 585 -5.84 22.82 -9.15
N ALA A 586 -5.85 24.00 -9.76
CA ALA A 586 -6.94 24.96 -9.75
C ALA A 586 -8.29 24.41 -10.24
N LYS A 587 -9.38 24.79 -9.58
CA LYS A 587 -10.76 24.89 -10.08
C LYS A 587 -11.86 24.94 -8.99
N TYR A 588 -11.64 24.36 -7.79
CA TYR A 588 -12.72 24.11 -6.85
C TYR A 588 -12.50 24.67 -5.44
N GLY A 589 -11.52 25.58 -5.25
CA GLY A 589 -11.27 26.27 -3.98
C GLY A 589 -10.43 25.46 -2.97
N ALA A 590 -10.47 25.87 -1.70
CA ALA A 590 -9.44 25.57 -0.69
C ALA A 590 -9.10 24.09 -0.48
N GLN A 591 -10.09 23.21 -0.49
CA GLN A 591 -9.92 21.79 -0.16
C GLN A 591 -10.06 20.84 -1.37
N HIS A 592 -9.99 21.39 -2.60
CA HIS A 592 -10.19 20.64 -3.83
C HIS A 592 -9.24 21.11 -4.95
N SER A 593 -8.24 21.91 -4.65
CA SER A 593 -7.40 22.56 -5.68
C SER A 593 -5.93 22.65 -5.29
N GLN A 594 -5.45 21.80 -4.40
CA GLN A 594 -4.03 21.76 -4.05
C GLN A 594 -3.22 21.01 -5.13
N ASP A 595 -1.94 21.31 -5.18
CA ASP A 595 -0.94 20.53 -5.90
C ASP A 595 0.14 20.12 -4.88
N TRP A 596 0.07 18.86 -4.43
CA TRP A 596 1.03 18.28 -3.49
C TRP A 596 2.02 17.35 -4.21
N SER A 597 2.33 17.64 -5.46
CA SER A 597 3.35 16.90 -6.23
C SER A 597 4.68 16.79 -5.49
N ALA A 598 5.10 17.86 -4.82
CA ALA A 598 6.32 17.87 -4.01
C ALA A 598 6.26 16.92 -2.81
N LEU A 599 5.10 16.77 -2.18
CA LEU A 599 4.91 15.88 -1.02
C LEU A 599 5.11 14.42 -1.43
N VAL A 600 4.46 13.98 -2.51
CA VAL A 600 4.61 12.60 -2.99
C VAL A 600 5.98 12.35 -3.63
N ALA A 601 6.59 13.35 -4.26
CA ALA A 601 7.96 13.26 -4.77
C ALA A 601 9.04 13.18 -3.68
N HIS A 602 8.74 13.67 -2.47
CA HIS A 602 9.63 13.57 -1.31
C HIS A 602 9.71 12.14 -0.75
N ILE A 603 8.74 11.28 -1.05
CA ILE A 603 8.64 9.91 -0.51
C ILE A 603 9.42 8.95 -1.40
N PRO A 604 10.58 8.38 -0.94
CA PRO A 604 11.29 7.34 -1.67
C PRO A 604 10.40 6.12 -1.91
N GLY A 605 10.53 5.52 -3.09
CA GLY A 605 9.76 4.33 -3.50
C GLY A 605 8.47 4.67 -4.26
N LEU A 606 8.15 5.93 -4.50
CA LEU A 606 7.05 6.35 -5.36
C LEU A 606 7.58 6.91 -6.69
N LYS A 607 7.01 6.46 -7.81
CA LYS A 607 7.11 7.17 -9.09
C LYS A 607 5.96 8.18 -9.19
N VAL A 608 6.24 9.38 -9.72
CA VAL A 608 5.27 10.48 -9.77
C VAL A 608 5.21 11.05 -11.20
N TYR A 609 4.10 10.81 -11.89
CA TYR A 609 3.88 11.22 -13.26
C TYR A 609 2.86 12.35 -13.34
N PHE A 610 3.08 13.32 -14.21
CA PHE A 610 2.22 14.49 -14.34
C PHE A 610 2.03 14.90 -15.81
N PRO A 611 1.20 14.16 -16.59
CA PRO A 611 0.99 14.45 -18.00
C PRO A 611 0.35 15.80 -18.25
N THR A 612 0.66 16.41 -19.39
CA THR A 612 0.17 17.73 -19.80
C THR A 612 -0.76 17.68 -21.00
N THR A 613 -0.55 16.73 -21.92
CA THR A 613 -1.30 16.64 -23.18
C THR A 613 -2.09 15.34 -23.27
N PRO A 614 -3.08 15.21 -24.18
CA PRO A 614 -3.75 13.94 -24.43
C PRO A 614 -2.80 12.80 -24.83
N THR A 615 -1.74 13.11 -25.62
CA THR A 615 -0.70 12.14 -25.97
C THR A 615 0.08 11.70 -24.75
N ASP A 616 0.49 12.62 -23.87
CA ASP A 616 1.15 12.25 -22.62
C ASP A 616 0.22 11.45 -21.70
N ALA A 617 -1.03 11.86 -21.56
CA ALA A 617 -2.02 11.17 -20.72
C ALA A 617 -2.16 9.68 -21.11
N LYS A 618 -2.23 9.39 -22.41
CA LYS A 618 -2.32 8.03 -22.90
C LYS A 618 -0.98 7.28 -22.75
N GLY A 619 0.12 7.87 -23.22
CA GLY A 619 1.42 7.21 -23.23
C GLY A 619 2.00 6.97 -21.85
N MET A 620 1.87 7.95 -20.94
CA MET A 620 2.36 7.84 -19.56
C MET A 620 1.49 6.91 -18.70
N LEU A 621 0.17 6.87 -18.93
CA LEU A 621 -0.69 5.92 -18.22
C LEU A 621 -0.48 4.48 -18.74
N ASN A 622 -0.22 4.30 -20.05
CA ASN A 622 0.20 3.01 -20.57
C ASN A 622 1.50 2.54 -19.92
N LEU A 623 2.50 3.42 -19.79
CA LEU A 623 3.77 3.14 -19.11
C LEU A 623 3.52 2.73 -17.65
N ALA A 624 2.74 3.51 -16.90
CA ALA A 624 2.41 3.21 -15.50
C ALA A 624 1.69 1.86 -15.35
N LEU A 625 0.74 1.56 -16.27
CA LEU A 625 -0.02 0.31 -16.26
C LEU A 625 0.77 -0.90 -16.78
N ALA A 626 1.84 -0.72 -17.52
CA ALA A 626 2.73 -1.80 -17.93
C ALA A 626 3.72 -2.19 -16.84
N GLY A 627 4.10 -1.23 -16.00
CA GLY A 627 5.08 -1.40 -14.93
C GLY A 627 4.61 -2.22 -13.73
N THR A 628 5.54 -2.63 -12.90
CA THR A 628 5.31 -3.31 -11.61
C THR A 628 5.71 -2.46 -10.41
N ASP A 629 6.02 -1.19 -10.63
CA ASP A 629 6.35 -0.21 -9.59
C ASP A 629 5.15 0.67 -9.24
N PRO A 630 5.08 1.22 -8.03
CA PRO A 630 3.97 2.07 -7.61
C PRO A 630 4.06 3.45 -8.26
N VAL A 631 2.96 3.92 -8.85
CA VAL A 631 2.89 5.21 -9.54
C VAL A 631 1.78 6.08 -8.94
N VAL A 632 2.13 7.29 -8.52
CA VAL A 632 1.19 8.37 -8.27
C VAL A 632 1.03 9.17 -9.56
N PHE A 633 -0.15 9.10 -10.16
CA PHE A 633 -0.48 9.69 -11.45
C PHE A 633 -1.31 10.96 -11.24
N LEU A 634 -0.68 12.11 -11.38
CA LEU A 634 -1.27 13.41 -11.10
C LEU A 634 -1.95 13.97 -12.36
N GLU A 635 -3.21 14.41 -12.23
CA GLU A 635 -4.04 14.87 -13.34
C GLU A 635 -4.52 16.29 -13.07
N SER A 636 -4.01 17.28 -13.84
CA SER A 636 -4.46 18.65 -13.67
C SER A 636 -5.93 18.83 -14.06
N GLN A 637 -6.73 19.38 -13.13
CA GLN A 637 -8.19 19.57 -13.30
C GLN A 637 -8.57 20.43 -14.52
N LYS A 638 -7.68 21.32 -14.94
CA LYS A 638 -7.90 22.18 -16.12
C LYS A 638 -7.68 21.45 -17.44
N LEU A 639 -7.07 20.27 -17.43
CA LEU A 639 -6.65 19.58 -18.65
C LEU A 639 -7.64 18.54 -19.16
N TYR A 640 -8.58 18.05 -18.37
CA TYR A 640 -9.47 16.95 -18.77
C TYR A 640 -10.23 17.18 -20.09
N ASP A 641 -10.55 18.44 -20.43
CA ASP A 641 -11.23 18.83 -21.68
C ASP A 641 -10.25 19.36 -22.74
N LYS A 642 -8.94 19.34 -22.49
CA LYS A 642 -7.93 19.86 -23.42
C LYS A 642 -7.69 18.88 -24.56
N GLY A 643 -7.55 19.41 -25.79
CA GLY A 643 -7.17 18.67 -26.99
C GLY A 643 -5.66 18.61 -27.20
N GLU A 644 -5.21 17.89 -28.23
CA GLU A 644 -3.80 17.77 -28.56
C GLU A 644 -3.33 18.93 -29.44
N ASP A 645 -2.36 19.68 -28.97
CA ASP A 645 -1.80 20.85 -29.61
C ASP A 645 -0.39 20.62 -30.21
N PHE A 646 0.33 19.55 -29.81
CA PHE A 646 1.77 19.44 -30.07
C PHE A 646 2.15 18.25 -30.94
N GLU A 647 1.39 17.16 -30.89
CA GLU A 647 1.71 15.94 -31.63
C GLU A 647 1.32 16.08 -33.09
N PRO A 648 2.29 16.03 -34.03
CA PRO A 648 1.99 16.08 -35.47
C PRO A 648 1.04 14.94 -35.89
N GLY A 649 -0.11 15.27 -36.41
CA GLY A 649 -1.15 14.30 -36.77
C GLY A 649 -2.07 13.91 -35.60
N GLY A 650 -1.86 14.47 -34.42
CA GLY A 650 -2.68 14.25 -33.24
C GLY A 650 -2.31 13.00 -32.46
N VAL A 651 -3.10 12.68 -31.45
CA VAL A 651 -2.85 11.53 -30.56
C VAL A 651 -2.81 10.22 -31.34
N PRO A 652 -1.74 9.41 -31.28
CA PRO A 652 -1.64 8.14 -32.00
C PRO A 652 -2.74 7.14 -31.61
N GLU A 653 -3.26 6.38 -32.59
CA GLU A 653 -4.34 5.42 -32.33
C GLU A 653 -3.87 4.17 -31.59
N GLY A 654 -2.75 3.59 -31.95
CA GLY A 654 -2.23 2.36 -31.38
C GLY A 654 -1.77 2.48 -29.91
N TYR A 655 -1.25 1.39 -29.38
CA TYR A 655 -0.55 1.37 -28.09
C TYR A 655 0.83 2.00 -28.25
N TYR A 656 1.20 2.84 -27.32
CA TYR A 656 2.54 3.39 -27.14
C TYR A 656 2.76 3.78 -25.69
N GLU A 657 4.00 3.91 -25.28
CA GLU A 657 4.43 4.42 -23.99
C GLU A 657 5.29 5.67 -24.18
N THR A 658 5.19 6.58 -23.24
CA THR A 658 6.12 7.71 -23.15
C THR A 658 7.41 7.23 -22.48
N GLU A 659 8.57 7.69 -22.92
CA GLU A 659 9.84 7.38 -22.28
C GLU A 659 9.89 7.97 -20.87
N GLU A 660 10.18 7.10 -19.88
CA GLU A 660 10.14 7.45 -18.46
C GLU A 660 11.17 8.53 -18.11
N GLY A 661 10.72 9.53 -17.40
CA GLY A 661 11.57 10.61 -16.91
C GLY A 661 11.93 11.67 -17.94
N GLU A 662 11.57 11.51 -19.24
CA GLU A 662 11.98 12.40 -20.31
C GLU A 662 11.08 13.63 -20.46
N PRO A 663 11.60 14.86 -20.30
CA PRO A 663 10.90 16.11 -20.60
C PRO A 663 10.59 16.24 -22.10
N ALA A 664 9.57 17.05 -22.44
CA ALA A 664 9.23 17.40 -23.82
C ALA A 664 9.50 18.89 -24.09
N ILE A 665 10.18 19.19 -25.20
CA ILE A 665 10.29 20.56 -25.72
C ILE A 665 8.98 20.87 -26.45
N ARG A 666 8.17 21.79 -25.90
CA ARG A 666 6.89 22.21 -26.50
C ARG A 666 7.05 23.40 -27.45
N ARG A 667 8.14 24.14 -27.29
CA ARG A 667 8.53 25.27 -28.16
C ARG A 667 10.05 25.43 -28.12
N GLU A 668 10.66 25.51 -29.26
CA GLU A 668 12.08 25.85 -29.39
C GLU A 668 12.32 27.34 -29.12
N GLY A 669 13.48 27.67 -28.52
CA GLY A 669 13.89 29.04 -28.27
C GLY A 669 15.37 29.17 -27.96
N THR A 670 15.88 30.41 -27.93
CA THR A 670 17.32 30.67 -27.81
C THR A 670 17.68 31.70 -26.71
N ASP A 671 16.71 32.47 -26.18
CA ASP A 671 17.03 33.59 -25.31
C ASP A 671 16.74 33.29 -23.83
N ILE A 672 15.74 32.45 -23.54
CA ILE A 672 15.31 32.09 -22.21
C ILE A 672 14.64 30.73 -22.19
N THR A 673 14.88 29.91 -21.17
CA THR A 673 14.17 28.66 -20.91
C THR A 673 13.05 28.88 -19.88
N ILE A 674 11.82 28.42 -20.20
CA ILE A 674 10.71 28.36 -19.26
C ILE A 674 10.32 26.88 -19.11
N ALA A 675 10.54 26.31 -17.93
CA ALA A 675 10.17 24.93 -17.67
C ALA A 675 8.97 24.84 -16.70
N ALA A 676 8.04 23.94 -16.99
CA ALA A 676 6.77 23.80 -16.28
C ALA A 676 6.28 22.36 -16.30
N TYR A 677 5.23 22.07 -15.55
CA TYR A 677 4.45 20.83 -15.64
C TYR A 677 2.96 21.11 -15.43
N GLY A 678 2.11 20.19 -15.88
CA GLY A 678 0.65 20.30 -15.76
C GLY A 678 0.10 21.52 -16.53
N ALA A 679 -0.97 22.12 -16.02
CA ALA A 679 -1.65 23.22 -16.70
C ALA A 679 -0.78 24.48 -16.90
N THR A 680 0.25 24.68 -16.11
CA THR A 680 1.14 25.86 -16.22
C THR A 680 2.02 25.84 -17.46
N VAL A 681 2.19 24.69 -18.14
CA VAL A 681 2.85 24.63 -19.45
C VAL A 681 2.18 25.54 -20.46
N TYR A 682 0.84 25.60 -20.46
CA TYR A 682 0.09 26.49 -21.34
C TYR A 682 0.29 27.98 -20.98
N LYS A 683 0.47 28.29 -19.68
CA LYS A 683 0.84 29.64 -19.24
C LYS A 683 2.27 30.03 -19.66
N ALA A 684 3.17 29.07 -19.63
CA ALA A 684 4.54 29.27 -20.13
C ALA A 684 4.56 29.55 -21.63
N LEU A 685 3.72 28.85 -22.42
CA LEU A 685 3.57 29.11 -23.86
C LEU A 685 2.97 30.47 -24.16
N GLU A 686 1.88 30.84 -23.44
CA GLU A 686 1.30 32.19 -23.55
C GLU A 686 2.33 33.28 -23.19
N ALA A 687 3.17 33.08 -22.18
CA ALA A 687 4.25 33.99 -21.82
C ALA A 687 5.33 34.06 -22.91
N ALA A 688 5.67 32.92 -23.53
CA ALA A 688 6.61 32.85 -24.65
C ALA A 688 6.09 33.61 -25.89
N ASP A 689 4.77 33.54 -26.16
CA ASP A 689 4.17 34.37 -27.25
C ASP A 689 4.31 35.84 -26.97
N VAL A 690 4.00 36.30 -25.74
CA VAL A 690 4.17 37.72 -25.39
C VAL A 690 5.64 38.15 -25.44
N LEU A 691 6.58 37.30 -25.05
CA LEU A 691 8.03 37.59 -25.15
C LEU A 691 8.44 37.77 -26.59
N ALA A 692 7.97 36.93 -27.51
CA ALA A 692 8.28 37.04 -28.93
C ALA A 692 7.65 38.29 -29.57
N GLU A 693 6.34 38.48 -29.37
CA GLU A 693 5.57 39.55 -30.02
C GLU A 693 5.95 40.94 -29.53
N LYS A 694 6.12 41.10 -28.22
CA LYS A 694 6.31 42.40 -27.61
C LYS A 694 7.77 42.79 -27.39
N TYR A 695 8.62 41.79 -27.09
CA TYR A 695 10.02 42.04 -26.71
C TYR A 695 11.05 41.46 -27.68
N GLY A 696 10.60 40.71 -28.70
CA GLY A 696 11.48 40.11 -29.71
C GLY A 696 12.39 38.99 -29.13
N LEU A 697 11.98 38.37 -28.02
CA LEU A 697 12.72 37.30 -27.32
C LEU A 697 12.16 35.94 -27.65
N SER A 698 13.03 34.98 -27.95
CA SER A 698 12.68 33.59 -28.26
C SER A 698 12.79 32.72 -27.01
N ALA A 699 11.66 32.35 -26.44
CA ALA A 699 11.64 31.47 -25.25
C ALA A 699 11.48 29.98 -25.63
N GLU A 700 12.35 29.13 -25.07
CA GLU A 700 12.20 27.70 -25.12
C GLU A 700 11.28 27.23 -24.00
N VAL A 701 10.23 26.50 -24.32
CA VAL A 701 9.28 25.99 -23.31
C VAL A 701 9.46 24.47 -23.17
N ILE A 702 9.81 24.05 -21.96
CA ILE A 702 10.00 22.64 -21.59
C ILE A 702 8.89 22.19 -20.65
N ASP A 703 8.20 21.15 -21.05
CA ASP A 703 7.24 20.41 -20.23
C ASP A 703 7.98 19.28 -19.53
N LEU A 704 8.10 19.36 -18.21
CA LEU A 704 8.82 18.37 -17.42
C LEU A 704 8.13 17.00 -17.40
N ARG A 705 6.80 16.95 -17.48
CA ARG A 705 5.93 15.76 -17.52
C ARG A 705 6.08 14.79 -16.34
N PHE A 706 7.29 14.53 -15.90
CA PHE A 706 7.62 13.66 -14.79
C PHE A 706 8.16 14.47 -13.62
N VAL A 707 7.73 14.11 -12.40
CA VAL A 707 8.25 14.68 -11.16
C VAL A 707 9.31 13.76 -10.58
N ALA A 708 9.05 12.44 -10.56
CA ALA A 708 10.00 11.41 -10.16
C ALA A 708 9.73 10.10 -10.96
N PRO A 709 10.72 9.59 -11.72
CA PRO A 709 12.03 10.18 -12.00
C PRO A 709 11.96 11.37 -12.95
N LEU A 710 13.00 12.22 -12.99
CA LEU A 710 13.16 13.30 -13.94
C LEU A 710 14.58 13.27 -14.54
N ASN A 711 14.67 13.15 -15.87
CA ASN A 711 15.93 13.30 -16.60
C ASN A 711 16.21 14.78 -16.86
N TYR A 712 17.34 15.26 -16.37
CA TYR A 712 17.74 16.67 -16.47
C TYR A 712 18.44 17.02 -17.79
N ASP A 713 18.82 16.07 -18.65
CA ASP A 713 19.68 16.31 -19.80
C ASP A 713 19.13 17.38 -20.74
N LYS A 714 17.85 17.28 -21.11
CA LYS A 714 17.20 18.28 -21.98
C LYS A 714 17.10 19.65 -21.34
N LEU A 715 16.80 19.69 -20.04
CA LEU A 715 16.71 20.94 -19.30
C LEU A 715 18.09 21.61 -19.19
N ILE A 716 19.12 20.85 -18.88
CA ILE A 716 20.51 21.34 -18.82
C ILE A 716 21.00 21.80 -20.20
N ALA A 717 20.70 21.05 -21.25
CA ALA A 717 21.04 21.45 -22.62
C ALA A 717 20.37 22.79 -23.00
N SER A 718 19.10 22.96 -22.63
CA SER A 718 18.37 24.24 -22.85
C SER A 718 19.00 25.38 -22.06
N VAL A 719 19.30 25.17 -20.79
CA VAL A 719 19.94 26.19 -19.94
C VAL A 719 21.31 26.58 -20.48
N LYS A 720 22.12 25.64 -20.96
CA LYS A 720 23.40 25.91 -21.60
C LYS A 720 23.27 26.72 -22.90
N LYS A 721 22.14 26.57 -23.60
CA LYS A 721 21.83 27.30 -24.82
C LYS A 721 21.36 28.72 -24.54
N THR A 722 20.52 28.92 -23.52
CA THR A 722 19.80 30.18 -23.25
C THR A 722 20.43 31.02 -22.15
N GLY A 723 21.22 30.45 -21.27
CA GLY A 723 21.79 31.13 -20.10
C GLY A 723 20.78 31.48 -19.00
N ARG A 724 19.49 31.25 -19.18
CA ARG A 724 18.41 31.77 -18.31
C ARG A 724 17.31 30.75 -18.09
N LEU A 725 16.85 30.64 -16.83
CA LEU A 725 15.80 29.67 -16.47
C LEU A 725 14.70 30.29 -15.61
N VAL A 726 13.46 30.06 -16.03
CA VAL A 726 12.25 30.32 -15.25
C VAL A 726 11.52 28.98 -15.05
N LEU A 727 11.06 28.74 -13.83
CA LEU A 727 10.30 27.52 -13.45
C LEU A 727 8.90 27.95 -13.01
N THR A 728 7.85 27.24 -13.45
CA THR A 728 6.47 27.58 -13.07
C THR A 728 5.59 26.35 -12.88
N SER A 729 4.74 26.37 -11.83
CA SER A 729 3.74 25.32 -11.53
C SER A 729 2.57 25.84 -10.69
N ASP A 730 1.46 25.08 -10.66
CA ASP A 730 0.31 25.37 -9.80
C ASP A 730 0.56 25.04 -8.31
N ALA A 731 1.65 24.34 -7.95
CA ALA A 731 2.03 24.11 -6.56
C ALA A 731 2.36 25.44 -5.84
N VAL A 732 2.17 25.49 -4.53
CA VAL A 732 2.64 26.64 -3.74
C VAL A 732 4.17 26.75 -3.84
N GLU A 733 4.72 27.97 -3.83
CA GLU A 733 6.15 28.19 -4.04
C GLU A 733 7.00 27.51 -2.96
N ARG A 734 6.59 27.62 -1.69
CA ARG A 734 7.33 27.04 -0.57
C ARG A 734 7.33 25.53 -0.63
N GLY A 735 8.51 24.93 -0.68
CA GLY A 735 8.68 23.48 -0.74
C GLY A 735 8.19 22.83 -2.03
N SER A 736 7.93 23.63 -3.08
CA SER A 736 7.58 23.10 -4.40
C SER A 736 8.72 22.24 -4.96
N PHE A 737 8.37 21.24 -5.77
CA PHE A 737 9.35 20.43 -6.50
C PHE A 737 10.26 21.28 -7.42
N LEU A 738 9.77 22.41 -7.91
CA LEU A 738 10.57 23.34 -8.71
C LEU A 738 11.80 23.88 -7.96
N ASN A 739 11.75 23.99 -6.64
CA ASN A 739 12.92 24.37 -5.84
C ASN A 739 14.02 23.31 -5.88
N THR A 740 13.64 22.02 -5.90
CA THR A 740 14.58 20.91 -6.13
C THR A 740 15.16 20.96 -7.53
N VAL A 741 14.32 21.21 -8.53
CA VAL A 741 14.77 21.38 -9.94
C VAL A 741 15.76 22.57 -10.04
N ALA A 742 15.46 23.71 -9.42
CA ALA A 742 16.35 24.88 -9.42
C ALA A 742 17.70 24.56 -8.76
N ALA A 743 17.70 23.87 -7.61
CA ALA A 743 18.92 23.48 -6.91
C ALA A 743 19.79 22.51 -7.74
N ASN A 744 19.15 21.53 -8.39
CA ASN A 744 19.85 20.58 -9.25
C ASN A 744 20.43 21.25 -10.49
N VAL A 745 19.67 22.13 -11.16
CA VAL A 745 20.18 22.88 -12.32
C VAL A 745 21.35 23.79 -11.91
N GLN A 746 21.25 24.45 -10.76
CA GLN A 746 22.36 25.24 -10.25
C GLN A 746 23.61 24.37 -10.00
N THR A 747 23.47 23.17 -9.47
CA THR A 747 24.57 22.25 -9.26
C THR A 747 25.17 21.74 -10.57
N LEU A 748 24.33 21.41 -11.56
CA LEU A 748 24.75 20.74 -12.80
C LEU A 748 25.16 21.72 -13.91
N ALA A 749 24.75 22.99 -13.84
CA ALA A 749 24.94 23.98 -14.92
C ALA A 749 25.19 25.41 -14.41
N PHE A 750 25.77 25.59 -13.22
CA PHE A 750 26.03 26.90 -12.63
C PHE A 750 26.77 27.84 -13.60
N ASP A 751 27.82 27.36 -14.25
CA ASP A 751 28.68 28.14 -15.17
C ASP A 751 27.95 28.56 -16.44
N ALA A 752 26.76 28.03 -16.72
CA ALA A 752 25.95 28.38 -17.88
C ALA A 752 24.84 29.36 -17.56
N LEU A 753 24.68 29.77 -16.29
CA LEU A 753 23.63 30.68 -15.86
C LEU A 753 24.10 32.15 -15.92
N ASP A 754 23.43 32.96 -16.71
CA ASP A 754 23.63 34.43 -16.81
C ASP A 754 22.84 35.19 -15.75
N ALA A 755 21.88 34.56 -15.08
CA ALA A 755 20.99 35.16 -14.09
C ALA A 755 20.54 34.16 -13.03
N PRO A 756 20.04 34.60 -11.87
CA PRO A 756 19.40 33.73 -10.91
C PRO A 756 18.20 32.99 -11.52
N ILE A 757 18.00 31.69 -11.12
CA ILE A 757 16.82 30.95 -11.53
C ILE A 757 15.59 31.57 -10.87
N ALA A 758 14.57 31.91 -11.65
CA ALA A 758 13.32 32.45 -11.15
C ALA A 758 12.28 31.34 -11.00
N VAL A 759 11.75 31.16 -9.80
CA VAL A 759 10.59 30.29 -9.56
C VAL A 759 9.34 31.16 -9.48
N VAL A 760 8.31 30.81 -10.26
CA VAL A 760 7.00 31.46 -10.33
C VAL A 760 5.93 30.43 -10.11
N ALA A 761 5.51 30.29 -8.88
CA ALA A 761 4.55 29.28 -8.46
C ALA A 761 3.34 29.92 -7.75
N SER A 762 2.39 29.14 -7.33
CA SER A 762 1.24 29.65 -6.57
C SER A 762 1.70 30.31 -5.26
N ARG A 763 0.90 31.25 -4.79
CA ARG A 763 1.20 31.98 -3.55
C ARG A 763 1.21 31.03 -2.35
N ASN A 764 2.06 31.35 -1.38
CA ASN A 764 2.10 30.62 -0.10
C ASN A 764 0.89 31.01 0.77
N GLY A 765 -0.28 30.54 0.40
CA GLY A 765 -1.54 30.85 1.07
C GLY A 765 -2.56 29.76 0.84
N ILE A 766 -3.74 29.94 1.37
CA ILE A 766 -4.86 29.03 1.15
C ILE A 766 -5.53 29.39 -0.19
N THR A 767 -5.78 28.38 -1.04
CA THR A 767 -6.44 28.56 -2.33
C THR A 767 -7.80 29.22 -2.14
N PRO A 768 -8.09 30.36 -2.79
CA PRO A 768 -9.39 31.03 -2.68
C PRO A 768 -10.47 30.32 -3.52
N GLY A 769 -11.69 30.83 -3.46
CA GLY A 769 -12.76 30.45 -4.36
C GLY A 769 -12.41 30.68 -5.84
N PRO A 770 -13.08 29.99 -6.77
CA PRO A 770 -12.73 30.00 -8.20
C PRO A 770 -12.66 31.38 -8.83
N GLU A 771 -13.48 32.31 -8.38
CA GLU A 771 -13.53 33.67 -8.89
C GLU A 771 -12.27 34.51 -8.57
N MET A 772 -11.48 34.05 -7.58
CA MET A 772 -10.25 34.71 -7.14
C MET A 772 -8.98 33.94 -7.47
N GLU A 773 -9.07 32.85 -8.20
CA GLU A 773 -7.93 32.00 -8.57
C GLU A 773 -6.83 32.75 -9.28
N SER A 774 -7.16 33.79 -10.09
CA SER A 774 -6.18 34.61 -10.76
C SER A 774 -5.27 35.42 -9.81
N TYR A 775 -5.66 35.56 -8.55
CA TYR A 775 -4.83 36.18 -7.52
C TYR A 775 -3.94 35.21 -6.78
N PHE A 776 -4.11 33.93 -7.04
CA PHE A 776 -3.43 32.86 -6.29
C PHE A 776 -2.51 32.02 -7.18
N PHE A 777 -3.00 31.50 -8.30
CA PHE A 777 -2.23 30.69 -9.23
C PHE A 777 -1.40 31.55 -10.21
N PRO A 778 -0.26 31.04 -10.72
CA PRO A 778 0.58 31.73 -11.66
C PRO A 778 -0.18 32.30 -12.88
N GLN A 779 0.11 33.53 -13.23
CA GLN A 779 -0.43 34.18 -14.40
C GLN A 779 0.70 34.55 -15.38
N VAL A 780 0.38 34.73 -16.65
CA VAL A 780 1.34 35.17 -17.67
C VAL A 780 2.08 36.45 -17.23
N SER A 781 1.35 37.40 -16.67
CA SER A 781 1.95 38.64 -16.15
C SER A 781 2.98 38.39 -15.04
N TRP A 782 2.76 37.42 -14.16
CA TRP A 782 3.72 37.08 -13.09
C TRP A 782 5.01 36.49 -13.65
N ILE A 783 4.90 35.66 -14.70
CA ILE A 783 6.07 35.11 -15.41
C ILE A 783 6.87 36.24 -16.05
N LEU A 784 6.21 37.17 -16.76
CA LEU A 784 6.86 38.32 -17.40
C LEU A 784 7.48 39.26 -16.37
N ASP A 785 6.79 39.56 -15.28
CA ASP A 785 7.31 40.38 -14.18
C ASP A 785 8.56 39.74 -13.55
N ALA A 786 8.55 38.42 -13.29
CA ALA A 786 9.71 37.71 -12.76
C ALA A 786 10.90 37.72 -13.75
N ILE A 787 10.63 37.55 -15.04
CA ILE A 787 11.66 37.65 -16.06
C ILE A 787 12.28 39.05 -16.02
N HIS A 788 11.45 40.10 -16.05
CA HIS A 788 11.91 41.49 -16.03
C HIS A 788 12.74 41.84 -14.80
N GLU A 789 12.27 41.47 -13.64
CA GLU A 789 12.87 41.84 -12.34
C GLU A 789 14.12 41.02 -11.97
N ARG A 790 14.20 39.76 -12.40
CA ARG A 790 15.18 38.82 -11.86
C ARG A 790 16.06 38.13 -12.90
N VAL A 791 15.64 38.07 -14.17
CA VAL A 791 16.32 37.24 -15.19
C VAL A 791 16.88 38.10 -16.32
N LEU A 792 16.05 38.91 -16.97
CA LEU A 792 16.41 39.75 -18.08
C LEU A 792 15.48 40.97 -18.18
N PRO A 793 15.99 42.20 -17.98
CA PRO A 793 15.16 43.39 -18.09
C PRO A 793 14.46 43.52 -19.45
N LEU A 794 13.13 43.62 -19.44
CA LEU A 794 12.30 43.73 -20.63
C LEU A 794 12.08 45.24 -20.94
N PRO A 795 12.47 45.74 -22.12
CA PRO A 795 12.36 47.16 -22.46
C PRO A 795 10.91 47.66 -22.42
N GLY A 796 10.64 48.65 -21.58
CA GLY A 796 9.31 49.25 -21.45
C GLY A 796 8.27 48.38 -20.73
N HIS A 797 8.67 47.31 -20.11
CA HIS A 797 7.78 46.52 -19.25
C HIS A 797 7.52 47.27 -17.94
N VAL A 798 6.26 47.22 -17.51
CA VAL A 798 5.83 47.75 -16.23
C VAL A 798 5.25 46.59 -15.42
N PRO A 799 5.92 46.18 -14.34
CA PRO A 799 5.43 45.07 -13.52
C PRO A 799 4.02 45.32 -12.97
N THR A 800 3.19 44.33 -13.03
CA THR A 800 1.81 44.36 -12.54
C THR A 800 1.68 43.74 -11.13
N THR A 801 2.71 43.01 -10.69
CA THR A 801 2.78 42.39 -9.37
C THR A 801 4.10 42.70 -8.66
N LYS A 802 4.08 42.71 -7.33
CA LYS A 802 5.29 42.78 -6.50
C LYS A 802 5.84 41.42 -6.14
N HIS A 803 5.13 40.32 -6.47
CA HIS A 803 5.47 38.95 -6.04
C HIS A 803 6.83 38.49 -6.56
N ALA A 804 7.30 39.07 -7.68
CA ALA A 804 8.56 38.69 -8.28
C ALA A 804 9.78 39.45 -7.70
N THR A 805 9.58 40.49 -6.89
CA THR A 805 10.70 41.28 -6.35
C THR A 805 11.36 40.57 -5.16
N GLU A 806 12.71 40.68 -5.07
CA GLU A 806 13.48 40.13 -3.96
C GLU A 806 13.00 40.63 -2.59
N ALA A 807 12.66 41.93 -2.50
CA ALA A 807 12.17 42.53 -1.26
C ALA A 807 10.85 41.90 -0.80
N GLU A 808 9.94 41.60 -1.73
CA GLU A 808 8.66 40.95 -1.41
C GLU A 808 8.83 39.46 -1.04
N ILE A 809 9.67 38.73 -1.77
CA ILE A 809 10.05 37.37 -1.42
C ILE A 809 10.61 37.32 0.00
N ALA A 810 11.56 38.22 0.33
CA ALA A 810 12.13 38.28 1.68
C ALA A 810 11.07 38.63 2.74
N ARG A 811 10.16 39.58 2.41
CA ARG A 811 9.06 39.98 3.31
C ARG A 811 8.11 38.79 3.60
N LEU A 812 7.67 38.09 2.54
CA LEU A 812 6.76 36.96 2.63
C LEU A 812 7.40 35.80 3.45
N ASN A 813 8.67 35.50 3.19
CA ASN A 813 9.38 34.46 3.95
C ASN A 813 9.46 34.80 5.45
N ARG A 814 9.73 36.06 5.82
CA ARG A 814 9.74 36.52 7.23
C ARG A 814 8.36 36.43 7.87
N ALA A 815 7.31 36.65 7.11
CA ALA A 815 5.94 36.57 7.58
C ALA A 815 5.37 35.13 7.61
N GLY A 816 6.15 34.14 7.16
CA GLY A 816 5.68 32.78 7.03
C GLY A 816 4.69 32.57 5.87
N LEU A 817 4.66 33.48 4.91
CA LEU A 817 3.76 33.48 3.76
C LEU A 817 4.49 33.13 2.48
#